data_3141d68b06023cf0d7fde0919f19fcfc
#
_entry.id   3141d68b06023cf0d7fde0919f19fcfc
#
_cell.length_a   1.000
_cell.length_b   1.000
_cell.length_c   1.000
_cell.angle_alpha   90.00
_cell.angle_beta   90.00
_cell.angle_gamma   90.00
#
_symmetry.space_group_name_H-M   'P 1'
#
loop_
_entity.id
_entity.type
_entity.pdbx_description
1 polymer ?
#
loop_
_entity_poly.entity_id
_entity_poly.type
_entity_poly.pdbx_seq_one_letter_code
_entity_poly.pdbx_strand_id
1 'polypeptide(L)'
;MSLNNVKVVKKDGTKEEFNVQKVVVAVNKSAYRALIKFSQKDIDFICHFVEEKVEELGVHEIQIPEMHNIVEGALEKVNPIVAKSYRDYRNYKQDFVQMLDEVYKKSQSIMYIGDKENSNTDSALVSTKRSLIFNELNKELYKKFFLTVEELQAIREGYIYIHDMSARRDTMNCCLFDVKSVLTGGFEMGNLWYNEPKTLDTAFDVIGDIVLSAASQQYGGFTVPSVDEILEPYAKRSHENHLNKYRSLGLSEEVAQEIAWKDLEKEMEQGFQGWEYKFNSVSSSRGDYPFITMTSGTDISEYGKLVTKTMLEVRAGGQGKPGHKKPVLFPKIVFLYDENLHGPGKPGEDLFEAGIECSRKTMYPDWLSLIGKGYVPSIYKRYGKVISPMGCRAFLSPWYERGGMNPADEKDEPVFVGRFNIGAVSLHLPMILAKSRQENRDFFEVLDYYLELIRKLHIRTYEYLGELRASTNPLAYCEGGFYGGHLKIHDKIKPVLKSATASFGITALNEFQQLYNKKSLVEDGAFAIKTMEYINMKVNEFKKEDGYLYAIYGTPAENLCGVQVQQFRKKYGIVENVSDRAYVSNSFHCHVTEDITPIEKQDLENRFWDLCNGGKIQYVKYPINYNKEAIKSLVRRAMDMGFYEGVNLSLAYCDDCGHEELSMDVCPVCGSKNLTKIDRMNGYLSYSRVKGDTRLNDAKMAEIAERKSM
;
A
#
# COMPACT_ATOMS: atom_id res chain seq x y z
N MET A 1 -18.77 18.93 58.11
CA MET A 1 -19.59 17.77 57.66
C MET A 1 -18.80 16.52 57.98
N SER A 2 -19.45 15.43 58.44
CA SER A 2 -18.70 14.18 58.68
C SER A 2 -18.27 13.60 57.33
N LEU A 3 -16.98 13.29 57.14
CA LEU A 3 -16.40 12.65 55.97
C LEU A 3 -17.12 11.34 55.54
N ASN A 4 -17.78 10.70 56.49
CA ASN A 4 -18.55 9.46 56.24
C ASN A 4 -19.78 9.64 55.36
N ASN A 5 -20.17 10.85 55.02
CA ASN A 5 -21.34 11.14 54.18
C ASN A 5 -20.98 11.69 52.81
N VAL A 6 -19.66 11.78 52.47
CA VAL A 6 -19.18 12.28 51.18
C VAL A 6 -19.03 11.12 50.19
N LYS A 7 -19.60 11.29 48.99
CA LYS A 7 -19.47 10.31 47.89
C LYS A 7 -18.60 10.86 46.79
N VAL A 8 -17.72 10.03 46.25
CA VAL A 8 -16.93 10.33 45.06
C VAL A 8 -17.66 9.79 43.84
N VAL A 9 -17.98 10.69 42.89
CA VAL A 9 -18.63 10.35 41.63
C VAL A 9 -17.58 10.06 40.60
N LYS A 10 -17.56 8.82 40.09
CA LYS A 10 -16.63 8.38 39.03
C LYS A 10 -17.06 8.88 37.65
N LYS A 11 -16.18 8.76 36.65
CA LYS A 11 -16.46 9.16 35.27
C LYS A 11 -17.64 8.42 34.61
N ASP A 12 -17.93 7.20 35.04
CA ASP A 12 -19.07 6.36 34.60
C ASP A 12 -20.36 6.68 35.33
N GLY A 13 -20.35 7.69 36.20
CA GLY A 13 -21.51 8.08 37.02
C GLY A 13 -21.72 7.25 38.30
N THR A 14 -20.93 6.20 38.51
CA THR A 14 -21.01 5.41 39.76
C THR A 14 -20.52 6.24 40.95
N LYS A 15 -21.15 6.01 42.10
CA LYS A 15 -20.87 6.73 43.34
C LYS A 15 -20.28 5.78 44.36
N GLU A 16 -19.17 6.15 44.96
CA GLU A 16 -18.50 5.41 46.04
C GLU A 16 -18.31 6.32 47.24
N GLU A 17 -18.34 5.76 48.43
CA GLU A 17 -18.02 6.49 49.66
C GLU A 17 -16.56 6.95 49.63
N PHE A 18 -16.31 8.17 50.10
CA PHE A 18 -14.96 8.70 50.26
C PHE A 18 -14.15 7.77 51.21
N ASN A 19 -12.97 7.38 50.75
CA ASN A 19 -12.07 6.54 51.51
C ASN A 19 -10.62 6.97 51.28
N VAL A 20 -10.02 7.58 52.30
CA VAL A 20 -8.64 8.06 52.28
C VAL A 20 -7.61 6.95 52.02
N GLN A 21 -7.91 5.69 52.37
CA GLN A 21 -6.99 4.58 52.06
C GLN A 21 -6.85 4.32 50.58
N LYS A 22 -7.87 4.64 49.76
CA LYS A 22 -7.74 4.61 48.28
C LYS A 22 -6.77 5.67 47.77
N VAL A 23 -6.72 6.82 48.43
CA VAL A 23 -5.74 7.88 48.12
C VAL A 23 -4.32 7.40 48.46
N VAL A 24 -4.14 6.78 49.64
CA VAL A 24 -2.82 6.20 50.06
C VAL A 24 -2.32 5.18 49.06
N VAL A 25 -3.19 4.30 48.56
CA VAL A 25 -2.83 3.31 47.54
C VAL A 25 -2.40 3.98 46.25
N ALA A 26 -3.12 5.02 45.77
CA ALA A 26 -2.83 5.72 44.54
C ALA A 26 -1.52 6.52 44.63
N VAL A 27 -1.29 7.18 45.75
CA VAL A 27 -0.08 7.96 46.05
C VAL A 27 1.15 7.07 46.13
N ASN A 28 1.07 5.94 46.84
CA ASN A 28 2.18 4.99 46.93
C ASN A 28 2.54 4.37 45.57
N LYS A 29 1.55 4.08 44.73
CA LYS A 29 1.80 3.63 43.34
C LYS A 29 2.53 4.69 42.52
N SER A 30 2.23 5.96 42.72
CA SER A 30 2.91 7.06 42.02
C SER A 30 4.32 7.31 42.55
N ALA A 31 4.51 7.19 43.86
CA ALA A 31 5.83 7.24 44.49
C ALA A 31 6.73 6.07 44.00
N TYR A 32 6.18 4.86 43.95
CA TYR A 32 6.92 3.69 43.43
C TYR A 32 7.37 3.89 41.98
N ARG A 33 6.51 4.43 41.10
CA ARG A 33 6.88 4.76 39.72
C ARG A 33 8.00 5.80 39.64
N ALA A 34 8.03 6.73 40.58
CA ALA A 34 9.07 7.74 40.71
C ALA A 34 10.32 7.25 41.46
N LEU A 35 10.36 5.97 41.82
CA LEU A 35 11.42 5.38 42.64
C LEU A 35 11.61 6.09 44.00
N ILE A 36 10.53 6.62 44.56
CA ILE A 36 10.50 7.32 45.84
C ILE A 36 9.71 6.49 46.84
N LYS A 37 10.17 6.43 48.07
CA LYS A 37 9.46 5.80 49.19
C LYS A 37 9.05 6.90 50.18
N PHE A 38 7.77 7.05 50.44
CA PHE A 38 7.26 7.98 51.45
C PHE A 38 7.51 7.45 52.86
N SER A 39 7.79 8.37 53.75
CA SER A 39 7.79 8.13 55.20
C SER A 39 6.35 8.07 55.72
N GLN A 40 6.16 7.54 56.92
CA GLN A 40 4.82 7.57 57.54
C GLN A 40 4.33 9.01 57.74
N LYS A 41 5.24 9.94 58.08
CA LYS A 41 4.91 11.39 58.24
C LYS A 41 4.37 11.99 56.92
N ASP A 42 4.94 11.60 55.76
CA ASP A 42 4.49 12.08 54.47
C ASP A 42 3.08 11.56 54.16
N ILE A 43 2.80 10.28 54.44
CA ILE A 43 1.49 9.70 54.24
C ILE A 43 0.46 10.34 55.18
N ASP A 44 0.79 10.52 56.47
CA ASP A 44 -0.08 11.16 57.42
C ASP A 44 -0.42 12.64 57.00
N PHE A 45 0.57 13.35 56.53
CA PHE A 45 0.33 14.72 55.99
C PHE A 45 -0.59 14.71 54.78
N ILE A 46 -0.38 13.79 53.81
CA ILE A 46 -1.22 13.70 52.60
C ILE A 46 -2.65 13.35 53.00
N CYS A 47 -2.85 12.38 53.88
CA CYS A 47 -4.16 12.03 54.37
C CYS A 47 -4.90 13.19 55.04
N HIS A 48 -4.23 13.84 55.99
CA HIS A 48 -4.79 14.99 56.70
C HIS A 48 -5.17 16.14 55.77
N PHE A 49 -4.24 16.51 54.83
CA PHE A 49 -4.50 17.55 53.86
C PHE A 49 -5.69 17.24 52.94
N VAL A 50 -5.82 15.98 52.48
CA VAL A 50 -6.94 15.55 51.61
C VAL A 50 -8.25 15.58 52.38
N GLU A 51 -8.26 15.07 53.59
CA GLU A 51 -9.44 15.08 54.47
C GLU A 51 -9.90 16.49 54.78
N GLU A 52 -8.98 17.42 55.16
CA GLU A 52 -9.26 18.83 55.42
C GLU A 52 -9.88 19.49 54.18
N LYS A 53 -9.27 19.29 53.00
CA LYS A 53 -9.79 19.88 51.77
C LYS A 53 -11.16 19.38 51.38
N VAL A 54 -11.43 18.06 51.58
CA VAL A 54 -12.74 17.48 51.32
C VAL A 54 -13.79 18.06 52.30
N GLU A 55 -13.44 18.25 53.59
CA GLU A 55 -14.32 18.91 54.57
C GLU A 55 -14.57 20.40 54.24
N GLU A 56 -13.55 21.14 53.82
CA GLU A 56 -13.68 22.55 53.40
C GLU A 56 -14.68 22.74 52.25
N LEU A 57 -14.76 21.79 51.31
CA LEU A 57 -15.69 21.87 50.19
C LEU A 57 -17.16 21.85 50.65
N GLY A 58 -17.48 21.20 51.77
CA GLY A 58 -18.81 21.19 52.35
C GLY A 58 -19.90 20.54 51.48
N VAL A 59 -19.52 19.69 50.55
CA VAL A 59 -20.41 19.04 49.57
C VAL A 59 -20.65 17.55 49.88
N HIS A 60 -21.79 17.02 49.50
CA HIS A 60 -22.09 15.60 49.64
C HIS A 60 -21.52 14.70 48.55
N GLU A 61 -21.17 15.31 47.39
CA GLU A 61 -20.65 14.63 46.22
C GLU A 61 -19.48 15.38 45.63
N ILE A 62 -18.34 14.71 45.40
CA ILE A 62 -17.16 15.28 44.79
C ILE A 62 -16.92 14.52 43.47
N GLN A 63 -16.71 15.25 42.39
CA GLN A 63 -16.36 14.66 41.10
C GLN A 63 -14.92 14.16 41.12
N ILE A 64 -14.64 13.03 40.50
CA ILE A 64 -13.30 12.40 40.46
C ILE A 64 -12.19 13.33 39.94
N PRO A 65 -12.39 14.26 38.98
CA PRO A 65 -11.37 15.22 38.59
C PRO A 65 -10.98 16.19 39.72
N GLU A 66 -11.95 16.65 40.51
CA GLU A 66 -11.73 17.52 41.67
C GLU A 66 -10.97 16.80 42.78
N MET A 67 -11.35 15.55 43.04
CA MET A 67 -10.62 14.67 43.97
C MET A 67 -9.14 14.50 43.55
N HIS A 68 -8.87 14.31 42.26
CA HIS A 68 -7.51 14.24 41.75
C HIS A 68 -6.72 15.52 41.98
N ASN A 69 -7.33 16.70 41.79
CA ASN A 69 -6.67 17.97 42.02
C ASN A 69 -6.29 18.21 43.50
N ILE A 70 -7.15 17.74 44.41
CA ILE A 70 -6.86 17.78 45.85
C ILE A 70 -5.66 16.93 46.22
N VAL A 71 -5.62 15.67 45.71
CA VAL A 71 -4.51 14.74 45.94
C VAL A 71 -3.21 15.27 45.34
N GLU A 72 -3.28 15.80 44.12
CA GLU A 72 -2.11 16.43 43.46
C GLU A 72 -1.58 17.61 44.29
N GLY A 73 -2.45 18.49 44.80
CA GLY A 73 -2.09 19.56 45.66
C GLY A 73 -1.39 19.16 46.97
N ALA A 74 -1.79 18.01 47.55
CA ALA A 74 -1.10 17.38 48.68
C ALA A 74 0.30 16.92 48.31
N LEU A 75 0.43 16.22 47.14
CA LEU A 75 1.69 15.71 46.65
C LEU A 75 2.68 16.80 46.28
N GLU A 76 2.24 17.90 45.67
CA GLU A 76 3.10 19.04 45.35
C GLU A 76 3.79 19.62 46.61
N LYS A 77 3.11 19.58 47.76
CA LYS A 77 3.68 20.05 49.02
C LYS A 77 4.66 19.07 49.65
N VAL A 78 4.49 17.78 49.39
CA VAL A 78 5.37 16.71 49.96
C VAL A 78 6.52 16.40 49.04
N ASN A 79 6.22 16.17 47.76
CA ASN A 79 7.25 15.78 46.76
C ASN A 79 6.75 16.09 45.35
N PRO A 80 7.25 17.17 44.70
CA PRO A 80 6.84 17.57 43.36
C PRO A 80 7.12 16.51 42.27
N ILE A 81 8.14 15.64 42.45
CA ILE A 81 8.45 14.55 41.48
C ILE A 81 7.33 13.51 41.49
N VAL A 82 6.84 13.17 42.69
CA VAL A 82 5.71 12.23 42.83
C VAL A 82 4.40 12.87 42.34
N ALA A 83 4.20 14.15 42.60
CA ALA A 83 3.06 14.93 42.06
C ALA A 83 3.05 14.86 40.52
N LYS A 84 4.19 15.10 39.89
CA LYS A 84 4.35 14.93 38.43
C LYS A 84 4.04 13.51 37.99
N SER A 85 4.58 12.48 38.64
CA SER A 85 4.29 11.08 38.32
C SER A 85 2.79 10.75 38.45
N TYR A 86 2.11 11.32 39.43
CA TYR A 86 0.66 11.17 39.63
C TYR A 86 -0.15 11.85 38.52
N ARG A 87 0.22 13.07 38.15
CA ARG A 87 -0.39 13.86 37.06
C ARG A 87 -0.20 13.16 35.70
N ASP A 88 1.02 12.74 35.40
CA ASP A 88 1.35 12.08 34.13
C ASP A 88 0.56 10.77 33.97
N TYR A 89 0.40 9.99 35.04
CA TYR A 89 -0.41 8.76 35.02
C TYR A 89 -1.91 9.04 34.89
N ARG A 90 -2.42 10.11 35.50
CA ARG A 90 -3.82 10.55 35.37
C ARG A 90 -4.09 10.99 33.92
N ASN A 91 -3.22 11.82 33.34
CA ASN A 91 -3.33 12.29 31.98
C ASN A 91 -3.24 11.13 30.98
N TYR A 92 -2.33 10.21 31.19
CA TYR A 92 -2.24 8.98 30.42
C TYR A 92 -3.55 8.18 30.39
N LYS A 93 -4.21 7.99 31.52
CA LYS A 93 -5.53 7.35 31.57
C LYS A 93 -6.61 8.16 30.86
N GLN A 94 -6.59 9.46 30.98
CA GLN A 94 -7.56 10.33 30.31
C GLN A 94 -7.38 10.29 28.80
N ASP A 95 -6.15 10.38 28.32
CA ASP A 95 -5.80 10.24 26.91
C ASP A 95 -6.20 8.87 26.36
N PHE A 96 -6.03 7.81 27.17
CA PHE A 96 -6.39 6.46 26.76
C PHE A 96 -7.91 6.28 26.64
N VAL A 97 -8.69 6.87 27.55
CA VAL A 97 -10.16 6.87 27.47
C VAL A 97 -10.62 7.66 26.25
N GLN A 98 -10.01 8.80 25.96
CA GLN A 98 -10.33 9.58 24.76
C GLN A 98 -10.01 8.79 23.49
N MET A 99 -8.87 8.12 23.43
CA MET A 99 -8.50 7.24 22.31
C MET A 99 -9.53 6.13 22.10
N LEU A 100 -9.99 5.45 23.17
CA LEU A 100 -11.02 4.42 23.07
C LEU A 100 -12.38 4.97 22.62
N ASP A 101 -12.72 6.20 23.01
CA ASP A 101 -13.95 6.87 22.58
C ASP A 101 -13.90 7.19 21.05
N GLU A 102 -12.75 7.62 20.55
CA GLU A 102 -12.55 7.81 19.10
C GLU A 102 -12.67 6.49 18.34
N VAL A 103 -12.04 5.40 18.82
CA VAL A 103 -12.16 4.07 18.23
C VAL A 103 -13.62 3.61 18.26
N TYR A 104 -14.34 3.83 19.36
CA TYR A 104 -15.75 3.46 19.47
C TYR A 104 -16.61 4.19 18.43
N LYS A 105 -16.48 5.52 18.31
CA LYS A 105 -17.23 6.32 17.33
C LYS A 105 -16.98 5.86 15.90
N LYS A 106 -15.73 5.61 15.55
CA LYS A 106 -15.36 5.07 14.24
C LYS A 106 -15.92 3.67 14.02
N SER A 107 -15.85 2.80 15.03
CA SER A 107 -16.42 1.45 14.96
C SER A 107 -17.93 1.46 14.71
N GLN A 108 -18.67 2.38 15.31
CA GLN A 108 -20.11 2.53 15.03
C GLN A 108 -20.34 2.94 13.59
N SER A 109 -19.58 3.88 13.05
CA SER A 109 -19.66 4.29 11.63
C SER A 109 -19.39 3.11 10.70
N ILE A 110 -18.31 2.34 10.92
CA ILE A 110 -17.96 1.16 10.13
C ILE A 110 -19.07 0.10 10.16
N MET A 111 -19.63 -0.17 11.34
CA MET A 111 -20.66 -1.20 11.50
C MET A 111 -21.96 -0.87 10.77
N TYR A 112 -22.38 0.39 10.74
CA TYR A 112 -23.67 0.79 10.20
C TYR A 112 -23.61 1.38 8.80
N ILE A 113 -22.54 2.12 8.48
CA ILE A 113 -22.41 2.86 7.21
C ILE A 113 -21.40 2.17 6.27
N GLY A 114 -20.33 1.58 6.83
CA GLY A 114 -19.20 1.04 6.09
C GLY A 114 -18.05 2.06 5.98
N ASP A 115 -17.07 1.72 5.15
CA ASP A 115 -15.87 2.52 4.92
C ASP A 115 -15.62 2.66 3.41
N LYS A 116 -15.32 3.88 2.98
CA LYS A 116 -14.96 4.21 1.59
C LYS A 116 -13.53 4.74 1.45
N GLU A 117 -12.68 4.53 2.44
CA GLU A 117 -11.29 4.97 2.40
C GLU A 117 -10.43 4.08 1.50
N ASN A 118 -10.75 2.79 1.42
CA ASN A 118 -10.03 1.83 0.61
C ASN A 118 -10.95 1.19 -0.44
N SER A 119 -10.64 1.41 -1.72
CA SER A 119 -11.42 0.88 -2.85
C SER A 119 -11.34 -0.65 -3.02
N ASN A 120 -10.35 -1.31 -2.41
CA ASN A 120 -10.16 -2.76 -2.47
C ASN A 120 -10.95 -3.53 -1.39
N THR A 121 -11.66 -2.85 -0.50
CA THR A 121 -12.42 -3.49 0.56
C THR A 121 -13.91 -3.52 0.27
N ASP A 122 -14.56 -4.61 0.62
CA ASP A 122 -16.01 -4.70 0.68
C ASP A 122 -16.48 -4.58 2.12
N SER A 123 -16.76 -3.37 2.56
CA SER A 123 -17.14 -3.07 3.95
C SER A 123 -18.49 -3.66 4.38
N ALA A 124 -19.24 -4.30 3.47
CA ALA A 124 -20.44 -5.05 3.81
C ALA A 124 -20.12 -6.40 4.50
N LEU A 125 -18.97 -7.00 4.19
CA LEU A 125 -18.58 -8.30 4.73
C LEU A 125 -18.18 -8.23 6.22
N VAL A 126 -18.55 -9.25 6.99
CA VAL A 126 -18.24 -9.32 8.43
C VAL A 126 -16.74 -9.34 8.70
N SER A 127 -15.95 -10.09 7.93
CA SER A 127 -14.49 -10.14 8.04
C SER A 127 -13.87 -8.78 7.81
N THR A 128 -14.34 -8.08 6.79
CA THR A 128 -13.87 -6.71 6.45
C THR A 128 -14.20 -5.72 7.58
N LYS A 129 -15.42 -5.73 8.11
CA LYS A 129 -15.81 -4.87 9.24
C LYS A 129 -14.92 -5.08 10.46
N ARG A 130 -14.62 -6.34 10.80
CA ARG A 130 -13.73 -6.69 11.92
C ARG A 130 -12.31 -6.10 11.70
N SER A 131 -11.76 -6.29 10.52
CA SER A 131 -10.43 -5.75 10.17
C SER A 131 -10.40 -4.24 10.19
N LEU A 132 -11.41 -3.56 9.68
CA LEU A 132 -11.48 -2.10 9.69
C LEU A 132 -11.51 -1.55 11.12
N ILE A 133 -12.29 -2.17 12.04
CA ILE A 133 -12.31 -1.78 13.45
C ILE A 133 -10.95 -2.00 14.11
N PHE A 134 -10.32 -3.15 13.85
CA PHE A 134 -8.96 -3.43 14.35
C PHE A 134 -7.93 -2.44 13.81
N ASN A 135 -8.04 -2.06 12.52
CA ASN A 135 -7.18 -1.06 11.91
C ASN A 135 -7.31 0.31 12.59
N GLU A 136 -8.53 0.74 12.97
CA GLU A 136 -8.71 2.00 13.71
C GLU A 136 -8.04 1.95 15.10
N LEU A 137 -8.15 0.85 15.82
CA LEU A 137 -7.42 0.66 17.06
C LEU A 137 -5.90 0.75 16.85
N ASN A 138 -5.38 0.06 15.83
CA ASN A 138 -3.96 0.08 15.53
C ASN A 138 -3.45 1.47 15.13
N LYS A 139 -4.22 2.24 14.36
CA LYS A 139 -3.88 3.64 14.03
C LYS A 139 -3.71 4.49 15.30
N GLU A 140 -4.65 4.38 16.24
CA GLU A 140 -4.59 5.15 17.48
C GLU A 140 -3.42 4.71 18.40
N LEU A 141 -3.15 3.40 18.47
CA LEU A 141 -1.97 2.88 19.16
C LEU A 141 -0.66 3.35 18.52
N TYR A 142 -0.58 3.37 17.20
CA TYR A 142 0.58 3.87 16.47
C TYR A 142 0.82 5.36 16.74
N LYS A 143 -0.21 6.19 16.66
CA LYS A 143 -0.15 7.61 16.98
C LYS A 143 0.32 7.85 18.41
N LYS A 144 -0.17 7.08 19.36
CA LYS A 144 0.10 7.28 20.79
C LYS A 144 1.50 6.82 21.21
N PHE A 145 1.96 5.68 20.71
CA PHE A 145 3.16 5.01 21.22
C PHE A 145 4.37 5.05 20.28
N PHE A 146 4.17 5.38 19.02
CA PHE A 146 5.24 5.35 18.02
C PHE A 146 5.63 6.73 17.50
N LEU A 147 4.66 7.63 17.32
CA LEU A 147 4.90 8.96 16.77
C LEU A 147 5.36 9.95 17.83
N THR A 148 6.25 10.88 17.43
CA THR A 148 6.60 12.07 18.22
C THR A 148 5.51 13.11 18.14
N VAL A 149 5.58 14.13 19.01
CA VAL A 149 4.62 15.23 19.01
C VAL A 149 4.69 16.02 17.70
N GLU A 150 5.90 16.23 17.18
CA GLU A 150 6.14 16.95 15.92
C GLU A 150 5.57 16.20 14.72
N GLU A 151 5.77 14.88 14.65
CA GLU A 151 5.22 14.04 13.62
C GLU A 151 3.69 14.03 13.66
N LEU A 152 3.12 13.88 14.85
CA LEU A 152 1.67 13.91 15.03
C LEU A 152 1.06 15.25 14.63
N GLN A 153 1.74 16.37 14.95
CA GLN A 153 1.32 17.69 14.52
C GLN A 153 1.39 17.84 13.00
N ALA A 154 2.50 17.43 12.38
CA ALA A 154 2.67 17.49 10.92
C ALA A 154 1.59 16.70 10.17
N ILE A 155 1.18 15.53 10.70
CA ILE A 155 0.08 14.72 10.15
C ILE A 155 -1.28 15.42 10.33
N ARG A 156 -1.58 15.91 11.53
CA ARG A 156 -2.85 16.61 11.81
C ARG A 156 -3.04 17.85 10.96
N GLU A 157 -1.97 18.58 10.73
CA GLU A 157 -1.98 19.80 9.92
C GLU A 157 -1.95 19.49 8.42
N GLY A 158 -1.58 18.28 8.00
CA GLY A 158 -1.60 17.83 6.61
C GLY A 158 -0.33 18.14 5.83
N TYR A 159 0.81 18.36 6.46
CA TYR A 159 2.10 18.55 5.79
C TYR A 159 2.72 17.23 5.32
N ILE A 160 2.50 16.17 6.10
CA ILE A 160 2.91 14.81 5.75
C ILE A 160 1.73 13.84 5.92
N TYR A 161 1.81 12.72 5.21
CA TYR A 161 0.85 11.63 5.31
C TYR A 161 1.59 10.29 5.43
N ILE A 162 1.29 9.54 6.48
CA ILE A 162 1.83 8.19 6.68
C ILE A 162 0.86 7.19 6.06
N HIS A 163 1.30 6.50 5.01
CA HIS A 163 0.50 5.47 4.37
C HIS A 163 0.37 4.24 5.26
N ASP A 164 -0.80 3.61 5.23
CA ASP A 164 -1.11 2.34 5.91
C ASP A 164 -0.73 2.32 7.39
N MET A 165 -1.00 3.42 8.09
CA MET A 165 -0.60 3.65 9.48
C MET A 165 -1.02 2.51 10.42
N SER A 166 -2.14 1.83 10.16
CA SER A 166 -2.66 0.72 10.97
C SER A 166 -1.76 -0.52 11.00
N ALA A 167 -0.92 -0.70 9.97
CA ALA A 167 -0.12 -1.92 9.81
C ALA A 167 1.39 -1.71 9.95
N ARG A 168 1.84 -0.47 10.10
CA ARG A 168 3.30 -0.13 10.12
C ARG A 168 4.08 -0.66 11.32
N ARG A 169 3.40 -1.11 12.36
CA ARG A 169 4.04 -1.72 13.54
C ARG A 169 4.27 -3.22 13.38
N ASP A 170 3.54 -3.87 12.51
CA ASP A 170 3.42 -5.33 12.56
C ASP A 170 4.15 -6.00 11.39
N THR A 171 4.28 -5.30 10.25
CA THR A 171 4.79 -5.91 9.02
C THR A 171 5.30 -4.87 8.02
N MET A 172 5.84 -5.35 6.89
CA MET A 172 6.26 -4.52 5.76
C MET A 172 5.09 -4.23 4.82
N ASN A 173 5.36 -3.35 3.84
CA ASN A 173 4.38 -2.91 2.85
C ASN A 173 4.34 -3.85 1.63
N CYS A 174 5.06 -3.54 0.57
CA CYS A 174 5.04 -4.25 -0.71
C CYS A 174 6.28 -5.11 -0.89
N CYS A 175 6.17 -6.23 -1.62
CA CYS A 175 7.30 -7.12 -1.87
C CYS A 175 7.37 -7.66 -3.29
N LEU A 176 8.56 -8.13 -3.67
CA LEU A 176 8.82 -9.04 -4.79
C LEU A 176 9.11 -10.40 -4.17
N PHE A 177 8.11 -11.23 -4.04
CA PHE A 177 8.23 -12.49 -3.30
C PHE A 177 8.90 -13.58 -4.16
N ASP A 178 9.90 -14.26 -3.62
CA ASP A 178 10.62 -15.33 -4.30
C ASP A 178 9.91 -16.67 -4.12
N VAL A 179 8.88 -16.89 -4.93
CA VAL A 179 8.13 -18.16 -4.96
C VAL A 179 9.02 -19.33 -5.36
N LYS A 180 9.96 -19.12 -6.29
CA LYS A 180 10.85 -20.17 -6.79
C LYS A 180 11.75 -20.69 -5.66
N SER A 181 12.32 -19.79 -4.85
CA SER A 181 13.13 -20.17 -3.67
C SER A 181 12.33 -21.01 -2.68
N VAL A 182 11.09 -20.62 -2.38
CA VAL A 182 10.22 -21.35 -1.45
C VAL A 182 9.87 -22.75 -1.97
N LEU A 183 9.56 -22.88 -3.27
CA LEU A 183 9.15 -24.17 -3.86
C LEU A 183 10.29 -25.19 -3.94
N THR A 184 11.52 -24.73 -4.17
CA THR A 184 12.67 -25.60 -4.48
C THR A 184 13.02 -26.50 -3.29
N GLY A 185 12.89 -27.82 -3.48
CA GLY A 185 13.19 -28.82 -2.46
C GLY A 185 12.07 -29.04 -1.43
N GLY A 186 10.98 -28.28 -1.51
CA GLY A 186 9.88 -28.31 -0.54
C GLY A 186 10.07 -27.34 0.61
N PHE A 187 9.02 -27.11 1.41
CA PHE A 187 8.99 -26.10 2.48
C PHE A 187 7.95 -26.44 3.56
N GLU A 188 8.05 -25.80 4.71
CA GLU A 188 7.06 -25.92 5.78
C GLU A 188 6.06 -24.74 5.77
N MET A 189 4.78 -25.06 5.84
CA MET A 189 3.69 -24.07 6.00
C MET A 189 2.59 -24.63 6.87
N GLY A 190 2.18 -23.89 7.92
CA GLY A 190 1.11 -24.28 8.82
C GLY A 190 1.40 -25.60 9.55
N ASN A 191 2.65 -25.86 9.93
CA ASN A 191 3.13 -27.11 10.56
C ASN A 191 3.00 -28.35 9.67
N LEU A 192 2.89 -28.18 8.36
CA LEU A 192 2.89 -29.26 7.36
C LEU A 192 4.05 -29.05 6.39
N TRP A 193 4.68 -30.18 6.02
CA TRP A 193 5.67 -30.18 4.96
C TRP A 193 4.99 -30.28 3.61
N TYR A 194 5.29 -29.33 2.73
CA TYR A 194 4.87 -29.29 1.33
C TYR A 194 6.02 -29.78 0.46
N ASN A 195 5.81 -30.86 -0.26
CA ASN A 195 6.79 -31.31 -1.25
C ASN A 195 6.76 -30.37 -2.47
N GLU A 196 7.91 -30.24 -3.13
CA GLU A 196 7.98 -29.53 -4.41
C GLU A 196 7.00 -30.15 -5.42
N PRO A 197 6.15 -29.35 -6.11
CA PRO A 197 5.19 -29.84 -7.09
C PRO A 197 5.87 -30.63 -8.22
N LYS A 198 5.21 -31.67 -8.71
CA LYS A 198 5.68 -32.48 -9.83
C LYS A 198 4.90 -32.27 -11.12
N THR A 199 3.76 -31.61 -11.04
CA THR A 199 2.85 -31.33 -12.16
C THR A 199 2.40 -29.88 -12.10
N LEU A 200 1.88 -29.38 -13.22
CA LEU A 200 1.45 -28.00 -13.35
C LEU A 200 0.23 -27.68 -12.49
N ASP A 201 -0.77 -28.55 -12.44
CA ASP A 201 -1.97 -28.40 -11.62
C ASP A 201 -1.62 -28.29 -10.13
N THR A 202 -0.75 -29.16 -9.64
CA THR A 202 -0.25 -29.10 -8.26
C THR A 202 0.57 -27.82 -8.02
N ALA A 203 1.35 -27.37 -9.01
CA ALA A 203 2.09 -26.11 -8.90
C ALA A 203 1.16 -24.91 -8.76
N PHE A 204 0.08 -24.85 -9.54
CA PHE A 204 -0.94 -23.79 -9.39
C PHE A 204 -1.56 -23.78 -7.99
N ASP A 205 -1.92 -24.93 -7.45
CA ASP A 205 -2.52 -25.02 -6.12
C ASP A 205 -1.55 -24.61 -5.03
N VAL A 206 -0.33 -25.15 -5.02
CA VAL A 206 0.69 -24.86 -3.98
C VAL A 206 1.14 -23.40 -4.04
N ILE A 207 1.38 -22.84 -5.23
CA ILE A 207 1.71 -21.41 -5.39
C ILE A 207 0.56 -20.55 -4.90
N GLY A 208 -0.68 -20.91 -5.23
CA GLY A 208 -1.85 -20.20 -4.73
C GLY A 208 -1.91 -20.16 -3.19
N ASP A 209 -1.60 -21.26 -2.53
CA ASP A 209 -1.56 -21.36 -1.06
C ASP A 209 -0.41 -20.54 -0.46
N ILE A 210 0.79 -20.59 -1.05
CA ILE A 210 1.94 -19.73 -0.65
C ILE A 210 1.55 -18.26 -0.74
N VAL A 211 1.00 -17.83 -1.88
CA VAL A 211 0.63 -16.43 -2.13
C VAL A 211 -0.41 -15.95 -1.12
N LEU A 212 -1.48 -16.71 -0.89
CA LEU A 212 -2.51 -16.33 0.07
C LEU A 212 -1.99 -16.30 1.51
N SER A 213 -1.19 -17.28 1.90
CA SER A 213 -0.61 -17.36 3.24
C SER A 213 0.37 -16.22 3.50
N ALA A 214 1.35 -16.02 2.61
CA ALA A 214 2.36 -14.98 2.76
C ALA A 214 1.77 -13.56 2.63
N ALA A 215 0.87 -13.33 1.65
CA ALA A 215 0.22 -12.03 1.47
C ALA A 215 -0.68 -11.65 2.65
N SER A 216 -1.24 -12.60 3.39
CA SER A 216 -2.03 -12.31 4.58
C SER A 216 -1.19 -11.78 5.76
N GLN A 217 0.14 -11.95 5.73
CA GLN A 217 1.08 -11.47 6.75
C GLN A 217 1.67 -10.09 6.42
N GLN A 218 1.24 -9.44 5.34
CA GLN A 218 1.65 -8.08 4.98
C GLN A 218 0.44 -7.23 4.56
N TYR A 219 0.60 -5.93 4.37
CA TYR A 219 -0.53 -5.04 4.06
C TYR A 219 -0.49 -4.40 2.66
N GLY A 220 0.65 -4.41 2.00
CA GLY A 220 0.79 -3.84 0.66
C GLY A 220 0.70 -4.87 -0.46
N GLY A 221 1.18 -4.48 -1.64
CA GLY A 221 1.17 -5.33 -2.82
C GLY A 221 2.12 -6.52 -2.71
N PHE A 222 1.66 -7.67 -3.14
CA PHE A 222 2.41 -8.91 -3.19
C PHE A 222 2.67 -9.27 -4.66
N THR A 223 3.92 -9.12 -5.11
CA THR A 223 4.30 -9.39 -6.49
C THR A 223 5.01 -10.74 -6.61
N VAL A 224 4.54 -11.56 -7.53
CA VAL A 224 5.22 -12.77 -8.01
C VAL A 224 5.91 -12.41 -9.33
N PRO A 225 7.24 -12.18 -9.34
CA PRO A 225 7.96 -11.82 -10.55
C PRO A 225 8.14 -13.02 -11.48
N SER A 226 8.09 -12.79 -12.81
CA SER A 226 8.41 -13.77 -13.85
C SER A 226 7.66 -15.09 -13.70
N VAL A 227 6.33 -15.03 -13.64
CA VAL A 227 5.49 -16.22 -13.43
C VAL A 227 5.63 -17.25 -14.55
N ASP A 228 5.99 -16.80 -15.76
CA ASP A 228 6.34 -17.63 -16.92
C ASP A 228 7.56 -18.52 -16.63
N GLU A 229 8.64 -17.96 -16.09
CA GLU A 229 9.84 -18.72 -15.70
C GLU A 229 9.59 -19.64 -14.49
N ILE A 230 8.67 -19.28 -13.59
CA ILE A 230 8.32 -20.11 -12.43
C ILE A 230 7.53 -21.35 -12.87
N LEU A 231 6.55 -21.19 -13.76
CA LEU A 231 5.66 -22.26 -14.20
C LEU A 231 6.23 -23.12 -15.33
N GLU A 232 7.19 -22.62 -16.11
CA GLU A 232 7.80 -23.33 -17.24
C GLU A 232 8.22 -24.77 -16.91
N PRO A 233 9.03 -25.03 -15.85
CA PRO A 233 9.47 -26.39 -15.55
C PRO A 233 8.34 -27.34 -15.15
N TYR A 234 7.27 -26.84 -14.57
CA TYR A 234 6.09 -27.63 -14.21
C TYR A 234 5.23 -27.94 -15.44
N ALA A 235 5.08 -26.97 -16.34
CA ALA A 235 4.40 -27.15 -17.62
C ALA A 235 5.11 -28.23 -18.47
N LYS A 236 6.44 -28.18 -18.56
CA LYS A 236 7.24 -29.19 -19.24
C LYS A 236 7.05 -30.56 -18.65
N ARG A 237 7.11 -30.70 -17.33
CA ARG A 237 6.89 -31.99 -16.64
C ARG A 237 5.48 -32.55 -16.87
N SER A 238 4.44 -31.72 -16.80
CA SER A 238 3.07 -32.10 -17.10
C SER A 238 2.93 -32.62 -18.55
N HIS A 239 3.50 -31.87 -19.50
CA HIS A 239 3.50 -32.27 -20.90
C HIS A 239 4.17 -33.65 -21.12
N GLU A 240 5.34 -33.85 -20.53
CA GLU A 240 6.05 -35.15 -20.58
C GLU A 240 5.21 -36.29 -19.96
N ASN A 241 4.52 -36.02 -18.85
CA ASN A 241 3.62 -37.00 -18.22
C ASN A 241 2.44 -37.38 -19.14
N HIS A 242 1.78 -36.36 -19.73
CA HIS A 242 0.70 -36.61 -20.69
C HIS A 242 1.19 -37.39 -21.93
N LEU A 243 2.32 -37.01 -22.48
CA LEU A 243 2.93 -37.67 -23.62
C LEU A 243 3.26 -39.14 -23.34
N ASN A 244 3.88 -39.45 -22.20
CA ASN A 244 4.20 -40.81 -21.78
C ASN A 244 2.93 -41.64 -21.54
N LYS A 245 1.88 -41.04 -20.99
CA LYS A 245 0.56 -41.70 -20.85
C LYS A 245 0.02 -42.11 -22.21
N TYR A 246 0.02 -41.25 -23.23
CA TYR A 246 -0.54 -41.55 -24.54
C TYR A 246 0.32 -42.53 -25.34
N ARG A 247 1.65 -42.45 -25.20
CA ARG A 247 2.56 -43.46 -25.74
C ARG A 247 2.28 -44.85 -25.15
N SER A 248 2.02 -44.94 -23.86
CA SER A 248 1.70 -46.23 -23.21
C SER A 248 0.36 -46.84 -23.65
N LEU A 249 -0.54 -46.02 -24.19
CA LEU A 249 -1.81 -46.47 -24.79
C LEU A 249 -1.66 -46.90 -26.24
N GLY A 250 -0.44 -46.86 -26.82
CA GLY A 250 -0.15 -47.31 -28.18
C GLY A 250 -0.54 -46.31 -29.28
N LEU A 251 -0.74 -45.03 -28.96
CA LEU A 251 -0.96 -43.98 -29.96
C LEU A 251 0.31 -43.70 -30.77
N SER A 252 0.16 -43.26 -32.02
CA SER A 252 1.30 -42.79 -32.80
C SER A 252 1.93 -41.57 -32.16
N GLU A 253 3.23 -41.35 -32.37
CA GLU A 253 3.95 -40.24 -31.77
C GLU A 253 3.30 -38.88 -32.08
N GLU A 254 2.89 -38.67 -33.33
CA GLU A 254 2.23 -37.45 -33.79
C GLU A 254 0.91 -37.18 -33.04
N VAL A 255 0.05 -38.19 -32.93
CA VAL A 255 -1.23 -38.09 -32.22
C VAL A 255 -1.02 -37.92 -30.72
N ALA A 256 -0.05 -38.65 -30.14
CA ALA A 256 0.27 -38.54 -28.72
C ALA A 256 0.75 -37.13 -28.37
N GLN A 257 1.61 -36.52 -29.19
CA GLN A 257 2.07 -35.15 -29.01
C GLN A 257 0.93 -34.12 -29.11
N GLU A 258 0.08 -34.24 -30.13
CA GLU A 258 -1.06 -33.31 -30.31
C GLU A 258 -2.03 -33.36 -29.11
N ILE A 259 -2.39 -34.54 -28.64
CA ILE A 259 -3.32 -34.68 -27.53
C ILE A 259 -2.66 -34.24 -26.21
N ALA A 260 -1.40 -34.62 -25.98
CA ALA A 260 -0.68 -34.20 -24.78
C ALA A 260 -0.54 -32.65 -24.66
N TRP A 261 -0.32 -32.00 -25.80
CA TRP A 261 -0.28 -30.54 -25.84
C TRP A 261 -1.63 -29.90 -25.53
N LYS A 262 -2.72 -30.42 -26.10
CA LYS A 262 -4.10 -29.94 -25.77
C LYS A 262 -4.47 -30.16 -24.32
N ASP A 263 -4.04 -31.26 -23.71
CA ASP A 263 -4.25 -31.48 -22.27
C ASP A 263 -3.46 -30.50 -21.44
N LEU A 264 -2.21 -30.17 -21.83
CA LEU A 264 -1.42 -29.14 -21.17
C LEU A 264 -2.06 -27.75 -21.28
N GLU A 265 -2.53 -27.36 -22.48
CA GLU A 265 -3.24 -26.09 -22.69
C GLU A 265 -4.46 -25.98 -21.78
N LYS A 266 -5.24 -27.03 -21.66
CA LYS A 266 -6.41 -27.09 -20.80
C LYS A 266 -6.05 -27.01 -19.31
N GLU A 267 -5.01 -27.72 -18.88
CA GLU A 267 -4.50 -27.69 -17.51
C GLU A 267 -4.03 -26.27 -17.14
N MET A 268 -3.32 -25.60 -18.04
CA MET A 268 -2.87 -24.21 -17.89
C MET A 268 -4.05 -23.24 -17.78
N GLU A 269 -5.04 -23.34 -18.66
CA GLU A 269 -6.26 -22.52 -18.65
C GLU A 269 -7.01 -22.67 -17.32
N GLN A 270 -7.22 -23.90 -16.85
CA GLN A 270 -7.89 -24.17 -15.59
C GLN A 270 -7.10 -23.65 -14.37
N GLY A 271 -5.77 -23.74 -14.43
CA GLY A 271 -4.89 -23.21 -13.39
C GLY A 271 -5.03 -21.69 -13.24
N PHE A 272 -4.94 -20.93 -14.32
CA PHE A 272 -5.13 -19.49 -14.29
C PHE A 272 -6.56 -19.08 -13.91
N GLN A 273 -7.57 -19.79 -14.39
CA GLN A 273 -8.95 -19.57 -13.96
C GLN A 273 -9.10 -19.79 -12.45
N GLY A 274 -8.48 -20.83 -11.90
CA GLY A 274 -8.44 -21.10 -10.46
C GLY A 274 -7.80 -19.96 -9.68
N TRP A 275 -6.69 -19.38 -10.17
CA TRP A 275 -6.07 -18.22 -9.53
C TRP A 275 -6.94 -16.96 -9.61
N GLU A 276 -7.64 -16.72 -10.72
CA GLU A 276 -8.58 -15.61 -10.82
C GLU A 276 -9.71 -15.74 -9.79
N TYR A 277 -10.24 -16.93 -9.54
CA TYR A 277 -11.22 -17.14 -8.46
C TYR A 277 -10.61 -16.93 -7.08
N LYS A 278 -9.44 -17.52 -6.83
CA LYS A 278 -8.75 -17.51 -5.53
C LYS A 278 -8.38 -16.07 -5.10
N PHE A 279 -7.91 -15.24 -6.03
CA PHE A 279 -7.42 -13.89 -5.73
C PHE A 279 -8.49 -12.79 -5.81
N ASN A 280 -9.69 -13.09 -6.27
CA ASN A 280 -10.82 -12.15 -6.31
C ASN A 280 -11.91 -12.47 -5.29
N SER A 281 -11.58 -13.26 -4.28
CA SER A 281 -12.46 -13.55 -3.15
C SER A 281 -11.79 -13.20 -1.83
N VAL A 282 -12.59 -12.76 -0.86
CA VAL A 282 -12.14 -12.54 0.51
C VAL A 282 -12.06 -13.89 1.19
N SER A 283 -10.90 -14.52 1.14
CA SER A 283 -10.69 -15.89 1.63
C SER A 283 -10.10 -15.96 3.03
N SER A 284 -9.77 -14.84 3.66
CA SER A 284 -9.16 -14.79 4.98
C SER A 284 -9.91 -13.86 5.94
N SER A 285 -9.61 -13.98 7.22
CA SER A 285 -10.12 -13.07 8.26
C SER A 285 -9.58 -11.64 8.15
N ARG A 286 -8.60 -11.41 7.31
CA ARG A 286 -8.06 -10.07 7.01
C ARG A 286 -9.13 -9.15 6.38
N GLY A 287 -10.09 -9.72 5.62
CA GLY A 287 -11.27 -9.00 5.15
C GLY A 287 -11.06 -8.12 3.93
N ASP A 288 -9.91 -8.17 3.29
CA ASP A 288 -9.62 -7.52 2.00
C ASP A 288 -9.25 -8.56 0.93
N TYR A 289 -9.27 -8.12 -0.33
CA TYR A 289 -8.72 -8.91 -1.42
C TYR A 289 -7.19 -8.92 -1.33
N PRO A 290 -6.52 -10.05 -1.58
CA PRO A 290 -5.07 -10.06 -1.68
C PRO A 290 -4.63 -9.22 -2.89
N PHE A 291 -3.77 -8.22 -2.65
CA PHE A 291 -3.29 -7.30 -3.70
C PHE A 291 -2.13 -7.95 -4.47
N ILE A 292 -2.46 -8.91 -5.32
CA ILE A 292 -1.49 -9.73 -6.07
C ILE A 292 -1.14 -9.07 -7.39
N THR A 293 0.16 -9.01 -7.70
CA THR A 293 0.70 -8.63 -9.01
C THR A 293 1.52 -9.79 -9.56
N MET A 294 1.41 -10.07 -10.84
CA MET A 294 2.21 -11.06 -11.55
C MET A 294 2.85 -10.44 -12.77
N THR A 295 4.15 -10.65 -12.97
CA THR A 295 4.85 -10.22 -14.18
C THR A 295 5.19 -11.41 -15.04
N SER A 296 5.20 -11.24 -16.36
CA SER A 296 5.59 -12.26 -17.34
C SER A 296 5.94 -11.64 -18.69
N GLY A 297 6.47 -12.41 -19.60
CA GLY A 297 6.74 -12.02 -20.98
C GLY A 297 8.18 -12.24 -21.44
N THR A 298 9.12 -12.46 -20.54
CA THR A 298 10.55 -12.61 -20.88
C THR A 298 10.93 -14.03 -21.26
N ASP A 299 10.19 -15.04 -20.82
CA ASP A 299 10.41 -16.41 -21.22
C ASP A 299 9.74 -16.72 -22.57
N ILE A 300 10.53 -16.76 -23.63
CA ILE A 300 10.09 -17.06 -24.98
C ILE A 300 10.26 -18.54 -25.37
N SER A 301 10.56 -19.42 -24.42
CA SER A 301 10.47 -20.87 -24.62
C SER A 301 9.02 -21.28 -24.97
N GLU A 302 8.84 -22.46 -25.55
CA GLU A 302 7.52 -22.96 -25.91
C GLU A 302 6.55 -22.96 -24.72
N TYR A 303 7.02 -23.42 -23.53
CA TYR A 303 6.21 -23.47 -22.32
C TYR A 303 6.05 -22.09 -21.67
N GLY A 304 7.09 -21.26 -21.62
CA GLY A 304 7.02 -19.90 -21.10
C GLY A 304 6.05 -19.02 -21.91
N LYS A 305 6.08 -19.14 -23.23
CA LYS A 305 5.08 -18.50 -24.11
C LYS A 305 3.67 -18.98 -23.83
N LEU A 306 3.47 -20.28 -23.63
CA LEU A 306 2.16 -20.85 -23.29
C LEU A 306 1.64 -20.26 -21.96
N VAL A 307 2.49 -20.14 -20.93
CA VAL A 307 2.13 -19.52 -19.65
C VAL A 307 1.63 -18.09 -19.86
N THR A 308 2.44 -17.25 -20.49
CA THR A 308 2.09 -15.84 -20.71
C THR A 308 0.83 -15.67 -21.54
N LYS A 309 0.73 -16.39 -22.66
CA LYS A 309 -0.41 -16.33 -23.56
C LYS A 309 -1.70 -16.76 -22.87
N THR A 310 -1.69 -17.90 -22.20
CA THR A 310 -2.89 -18.44 -21.52
C THR A 310 -3.36 -17.51 -20.40
N MET A 311 -2.43 -16.94 -19.62
CA MET A 311 -2.77 -15.96 -18.60
C MET A 311 -3.51 -14.74 -19.18
N LEU A 312 -3.04 -14.22 -20.31
CA LEU A 312 -3.67 -13.09 -21.01
C LEU A 312 -5.04 -13.47 -21.60
N GLU A 313 -5.16 -14.65 -22.19
CA GLU A 313 -6.40 -15.13 -22.80
C GLU A 313 -7.49 -15.41 -21.76
N VAL A 314 -7.14 -16.03 -20.62
CA VAL A 314 -8.08 -16.24 -19.50
C VAL A 314 -8.59 -14.90 -18.95
N ARG A 315 -7.69 -13.93 -18.75
CA ARG A 315 -8.08 -12.57 -18.33
C ARG A 315 -9.01 -11.91 -19.35
N ALA A 316 -8.68 -11.96 -20.64
CA ALA A 316 -9.47 -11.37 -21.72
C ALA A 316 -10.84 -12.05 -21.88
N GLY A 317 -10.95 -13.33 -21.52
CA GLY A 317 -12.20 -14.09 -21.54
C GLY A 317 -13.16 -13.70 -20.40
N GLY A 318 -12.64 -13.13 -19.31
CA GLY A 318 -13.41 -12.74 -18.14
C GLY A 318 -14.07 -13.91 -17.39
N GLN A 319 -14.59 -13.62 -16.20
CA GLN A 319 -15.27 -14.59 -15.34
C GLN A 319 -16.73 -14.17 -15.10
N GLY A 320 -17.60 -15.13 -14.87
CA GLY A 320 -19.01 -14.87 -14.58
C GLY A 320 -19.97 -15.86 -15.23
N LYS A 321 -21.26 -15.60 -15.09
CA LYS A 321 -22.30 -16.41 -15.74
C LYS A 321 -22.22 -16.27 -17.26
N PRO A 322 -22.67 -17.26 -18.04
CA PRO A 322 -22.79 -17.13 -19.50
C PRO A 322 -23.58 -15.85 -19.86
N GLY A 323 -23.04 -15.06 -20.78
CA GLY A 323 -23.62 -13.77 -21.18
C GLY A 323 -23.40 -12.59 -20.23
N HIS A 324 -22.73 -12.82 -19.08
CA HIS A 324 -22.43 -11.78 -18.06
C HIS A 324 -20.98 -11.89 -17.58
N LYS A 325 -20.05 -12.22 -18.46
CA LYS A 325 -18.64 -12.30 -18.12
C LYS A 325 -18.04 -10.91 -17.98
N LYS A 326 -17.15 -10.73 -16.99
CA LYS A 326 -16.43 -9.49 -16.72
C LYS A 326 -14.97 -9.80 -16.43
N PRO A 327 -14.03 -8.88 -16.72
CA PRO A 327 -12.67 -9.01 -16.24
C PRO A 327 -12.64 -9.00 -14.71
N VAL A 328 -11.72 -9.75 -14.14
CA VAL A 328 -11.43 -9.69 -12.71
C VAL A 328 -10.32 -8.69 -12.42
N LEU A 329 -10.17 -8.27 -11.16
CA LEU A 329 -9.19 -7.26 -10.78
C LEU A 329 -7.81 -7.87 -10.51
N PHE A 330 -7.76 -9.06 -9.90
CA PHE A 330 -6.53 -9.72 -9.47
C PHE A 330 -6.34 -11.10 -10.12
N PRO A 331 -5.06 -11.51 -10.35
CA PRO A 331 -3.85 -10.73 -10.15
C PRO A 331 -3.79 -9.54 -11.11
N LYS A 332 -3.19 -8.42 -10.68
CA LYS A 332 -2.72 -7.39 -11.61
C LYS A 332 -1.65 -8.01 -12.51
N ILE A 333 -1.80 -7.89 -13.82
CA ILE A 333 -0.86 -8.44 -14.79
C ILE A 333 0.04 -7.32 -15.30
N VAL A 334 1.35 -7.58 -15.33
CA VAL A 334 2.36 -6.69 -15.91
C VAL A 334 3.14 -7.43 -16.98
N PHE A 335 3.12 -6.91 -18.19
CA PHE A 335 3.87 -7.45 -19.32
C PHE A 335 5.26 -6.81 -19.36
N LEU A 336 6.31 -7.64 -19.35
CA LEU A 336 7.70 -7.24 -19.42
C LEU A 336 8.10 -7.12 -20.90
N TYR A 337 8.21 -5.90 -21.41
CA TYR A 337 8.43 -5.66 -22.83
C TYR A 337 9.91 -5.42 -23.16
N ASP A 338 10.44 -6.25 -24.07
CA ASP A 338 11.74 -6.07 -24.72
C ASP A 338 11.55 -6.15 -26.24
N GLU A 339 11.93 -5.11 -26.98
CA GLU A 339 11.81 -5.05 -28.44
C GLU A 339 12.54 -6.22 -29.14
N ASN A 340 13.64 -6.70 -28.55
CA ASN A 340 14.39 -7.85 -29.10
C ASN A 340 13.63 -9.18 -28.96
N LEU A 341 12.64 -9.25 -28.04
CA LEU A 341 11.79 -10.42 -27.85
C LEU A 341 10.42 -10.25 -28.50
N HIS A 342 9.84 -9.05 -28.47
CA HIS A 342 8.42 -8.80 -28.77
C HIS A 342 8.20 -7.87 -29.97
N GLY A 343 9.27 -7.35 -30.56
CA GLY A 343 9.20 -6.49 -31.75
C GLY A 343 8.73 -7.23 -33.00
N PRO A 344 8.47 -6.50 -34.09
CA PRO A 344 8.06 -7.10 -35.36
C PRO A 344 9.02 -8.19 -35.86
N GLY A 345 8.49 -9.36 -36.15
CA GLY A 345 9.26 -10.53 -36.61
C GLY A 345 10.09 -11.22 -35.52
N LYS A 346 9.90 -10.87 -34.24
CA LYS A 346 10.60 -11.49 -33.11
C LYS A 346 9.81 -12.69 -32.54
N PRO A 347 10.50 -13.62 -31.84
CA PRO A 347 9.85 -14.85 -31.36
C PRO A 347 8.65 -14.65 -30.43
N GLY A 348 8.56 -13.54 -29.73
CA GLY A 348 7.48 -13.18 -28.80
C GLY A 348 6.50 -12.13 -29.35
N GLU A 349 6.50 -11.84 -30.65
CA GLU A 349 5.56 -10.89 -31.24
C GLU A 349 4.09 -11.28 -30.98
N ASP A 350 3.80 -12.57 -31.03
CA ASP A 350 2.47 -13.11 -30.74
C ASP A 350 2.01 -12.86 -29.29
N LEU A 351 2.94 -12.86 -28.33
CA LEU A 351 2.66 -12.50 -26.93
C LEU A 351 2.32 -11.02 -26.80
N PHE A 352 3.03 -10.14 -27.51
CA PHE A 352 2.73 -8.73 -27.54
C PHE A 352 1.33 -8.46 -28.12
N GLU A 353 0.99 -9.12 -29.23
CA GLU A 353 -0.34 -9.01 -29.84
C GLU A 353 -1.47 -9.53 -28.90
N ALA A 354 -1.23 -10.63 -28.20
CA ALA A 354 -2.16 -11.14 -27.18
C ALA A 354 -2.31 -10.17 -26.00
N GLY A 355 -1.22 -9.54 -25.57
CA GLY A 355 -1.24 -8.52 -24.52
C GLY A 355 -2.03 -7.28 -24.92
N ILE A 356 -1.86 -6.79 -26.15
CA ILE A 356 -2.65 -5.65 -26.67
C ILE A 356 -4.15 -6.00 -26.74
N GLU A 357 -4.48 -7.20 -27.21
CA GLU A 357 -5.88 -7.65 -27.23
C GLU A 357 -6.48 -7.73 -25.83
N CYS A 358 -5.71 -8.23 -24.86
CA CYS A 358 -6.13 -8.26 -23.47
C CYS A 358 -6.30 -6.84 -22.88
N SER A 359 -5.34 -5.93 -23.11
CA SER A 359 -5.42 -4.53 -22.64
C SER A 359 -6.64 -3.79 -23.20
N ARG A 360 -6.96 -4.03 -24.46
CA ARG A 360 -8.14 -3.46 -25.12
C ARG A 360 -9.45 -3.84 -24.43
N LYS A 361 -9.53 -5.06 -23.91
CA LYS A 361 -10.74 -5.60 -23.26
C LYS A 361 -10.80 -5.34 -21.76
N THR A 362 -9.65 -5.29 -21.10
CA THR A 362 -9.60 -5.40 -19.63
C THR A 362 -8.77 -4.33 -18.94
N MET A 363 -8.11 -3.46 -19.70
CA MET A 363 -7.09 -2.50 -19.23
C MET A 363 -5.82 -3.16 -18.65
N TYR A 364 -5.73 -4.48 -18.58
CA TYR A 364 -4.52 -5.24 -18.26
C TYR A 364 -4.06 -6.03 -19.50
N PRO A 365 -2.76 -6.33 -19.64
CA PRO A 365 -1.66 -6.02 -18.72
C PRO A 365 -1.30 -4.53 -18.69
N ASP A 366 -0.69 -4.07 -17.57
CA ASP A 366 0.17 -2.91 -17.61
C ASP A 366 1.49 -3.29 -18.27
N TRP A 367 2.18 -2.33 -18.86
CA TRP A 367 3.34 -2.54 -19.69
C TRP A 367 4.60 -1.97 -19.06
N LEU A 368 5.58 -2.82 -18.75
CA LEU A 368 6.88 -2.39 -18.22
C LEU A 368 7.94 -2.47 -19.32
N SER A 369 8.51 -1.34 -19.68
CA SER A 369 9.61 -1.29 -20.64
C SER A 369 10.92 -1.81 -20.04
N LEU A 370 11.55 -2.73 -20.75
CA LEU A 370 12.93 -3.18 -20.51
C LEU A 370 13.91 -2.52 -21.51
N ILE A 371 13.41 -1.61 -22.33
CA ILE A 371 14.17 -0.85 -23.34
C ILE A 371 14.05 0.65 -23.08
N GLY A 372 14.67 1.46 -23.94
CA GLY A 372 14.60 2.91 -23.83
C GLY A 372 15.53 3.49 -22.77
N LYS A 373 15.14 4.65 -22.22
CA LYS A 373 15.93 5.36 -21.21
C LYS A 373 15.32 5.14 -19.82
N GLY A 374 16.14 5.30 -18.80
CA GLY A 374 15.70 5.28 -17.41
C GLY A 374 16.30 4.14 -16.61
N TYR A 375 15.92 4.11 -15.35
CA TYR A 375 16.48 3.23 -14.32
C TYR A 375 16.23 1.73 -14.61
N VAL A 376 14.98 1.34 -14.87
CA VAL A 376 14.61 -0.06 -15.12
C VAL A 376 15.29 -0.62 -16.38
N PRO A 377 15.19 0.04 -17.55
CA PRO A 377 15.90 -0.40 -18.74
C PRO A 377 17.42 -0.47 -18.57
N SER A 378 18.02 0.47 -17.85
CA SER A 378 19.48 0.51 -17.65
C SER A 378 19.98 -0.69 -16.85
N ILE A 379 19.25 -1.11 -15.81
CA ILE A 379 19.55 -2.30 -15.02
C ILE A 379 19.39 -3.56 -15.85
N TYR A 380 18.31 -3.67 -16.62
CA TYR A 380 18.06 -4.82 -17.48
C TYR A 380 19.15 -4.97 -18.55
N LYS A 381 19.49 -3.86 -19.24
CA LYS A 381 20.55 -3.84 -20.26
C LYS A 381 21.92 -4.27 -19.71
N ARG A 382 22.24 -3.84 -18.48
CA ARG A 382 23.56 -4.11 -17.89
C ARG A 382 23.65 -5.51 -17.27
N TYR A 383 22.63 -5.97 -16.59
CA TYR A 383 22.68 -7.16 -15.74
C TYR A 383 21.70 -8.27 -16.16
N GLY A 384 20.81 -8.02 -17.11
CA GLY A 384 19.70 -8.94 -17.41
C GLY A 384 18.67 -9.09 -16.28
N LYS A 385 18.73 -8.21 -15.27
CA LYS A 385 17.82 -8.25 -14.10
C LYS A 385 16.63 -7.34 -14.31
N VAL A 386 15.43 -7.84 -14.03
CA VAL A 386 14.20 -7.07 -14.10
C VAL A 386 13.87 -6.47 -12.75
N ILE A 387 13.58 -5.17 -12.71
CA ILE A 387 12.99 -4.51 -11.55
C ILE A 387 11.48 -4.51 -11.74
N SER A 388 10.81 -5.53 -11.23
CA SER A 388 9.36 -5.60 -11.29
C SER A 388 8.71 -4.55 -10.38
N PRO A 389 7.55 -3.99 -10.77
CA PRO A 389 6.79 -3.12 -9.89
C PRO A 389 6.13 -3.93 -8.75
N MET A 390 6.00 -3.29 -7.60
CA MET A 390 5.28 -3.83 -6.45
C MET A 390 3.94 -3.11 -6.28
N GLY A 391 2.87 -3.87 -6.12
CA GLY A 391 1.53 -3.33 -5.92
C GLY A 391 1.11 -2.34 -7.02
N CYS A 392 0.85 -1.09 -6.64
CA CYS A 392 0.40 -0.06 -7.59
C CYS A 392 1.49 0.35 -8.56
N ARG A 393 2.64 0.82 -8.04
CA ARG A 393 3.72 1.43 -8.81
C ARG A 393 5.08 1.49 -8.10
N ALA A 394 5.26 0.86 -6.94
CA ALA A 394 6.48 0.95 -6.17
C ALA A 394 7.63 0.18 -6.83
N PHE A 395 8.84 0.75 -6.79
CA PHE A 395 10.07 0.14 -7.23
C PHE A 395 11.12 0.17 -6.13
N LEU A 396 11.99 -0.84 -6.12
CA LEU A 396 13.07 -0.95 -5.14
C LEU A 396 14.29 -0.14 -5.56
N SER A 397 14.99 0.46 -4.61
CA SER A 397 16.33 0.99 -4.81
C SER A 397 17.31 -0.13 -5.14
N PRO A 398 18.37 0.11 -5.95
CA PRO A 398 19.41 -0.88 -6.17
C PRO A 398 20.05 -1.32 -4.87
N TRP A 399 20.28 -2.61 -4.76
CA TRP A 399 21.07 -3.22 -3.67
C TRP A 399 21.84 -4.40 -4.25
N TYR A 400 23.14 -4.42 -3.99
CA TYR A 400 24.07 -5.38 -4.56
C TYR A 400 24.46 -6.42 -3.53
N GLU A 401 24.60 -7.67 -3.97
CA GLU A 401 24.79 -8.81 -3.09
C GLU A 401 26.03 -8.67 -2.17
N ARG A 402 27.14 -8.19 -2.73
CA ARG A 402 28.40 -8.04 -1.99
C ARG A 402 28.63 -6.62 -1.48
N GLY A 403 28.32 -5.63 -2.27
CA GLY A 403 28.62 -4.22 -1.98
C GLY A 403 27.49 -3.43 -1.29
N GLY A 404 26.31 -4.01 -1.14
CA GLY A 404 25.17 -3.31 -0.53
C GLY A 404 24.61 -2.21 -1.42
N MET A 405 24.64 -0.96 -1.00
CA MET A 405 24.11 0.18 -1.77
C MET A 405 24.89 0.50 -3.07
N ASN A 406 26.13 0.14 -3.12
CA ASN A 406 26.98 0.31 -4.30
C ASN A 406 27.63 -1.03 -4.66
N PRO A 407 27.85 -1.32 -5.96
CA PRO A 407 28.51 -2.56 -6.33
C PRO A 407 29.94 -2.59 -5.78
N ALA A 408 30.37 -3.75 -5.24
CA ALA A 408 31.74 -3.96 -4.75
C ALA A 408 32.75 -3.93 -5.90
N ASP A 409 32.35 -4.46 -7.06
CA ASP A 409 33.12 -4.48 -8.31
C ASP A 409 32.19 -4.66 -9.52
N GLU A 410 32.75 -4.77 -10.73
CA GLU A 410 31.96 -4.92 -11.98
C GLU A 410 31.16 -6.23 -12.07
N LYS A 411 31.51 -7.23 -11.26
CA LYS A 411 30.84 -8.54 -11.22
C LYS A 411 29.78 -8.61 -10.13
N ASP A 412 29.62 -7.57 -9.34
CA ASP A 412 28.60 -7.51 -8.30
C ASP A 412 27.24 -7.20 -8.93
N GLU A 413 26.27 -8.08 -8.75
CA GLU A 413 24.95 -7.99 -9.36
C GLU A 413 23.92 -7.45 -8.38
N PRO A 414 22.96 -6.64 -8.86
CA PRO A 414 21.85 -6.19 -8.03
C PRO A 414 20.83 -7.32 -7.80
N VAL A 415 20.31 -7.36 -6.60
CA VAL A 415 19.21 -8.28 -6.20
C VAL A 415 17.91 -7.49 -6.10
N PHE A 416 16.85 -8.02 -6.71
CA PHE A 416 15.49 -7.44 -6.62
C PHE A 416 14.48 -8.44 -6.10
N VAL A 417 14.45 -9.67 -6.63
CA VAL A 417 13.54 -10.73 -6.17
C VAL A 417 13.84 -11.10 -4.71
N GLY A 418 12.81 -11.28 -3.92
CA GLY A 418 12.90 -11.51 -2.49
C GLY A 418 13.08 -10.23 -1.65
N ARG A 419 13.04 -9.04 -2.24
CA ARG A 419 13.17 -7.78 -1.51
C ARG A 419 11.82 -7.07 -1.36
N PHE A 420 11.77 -6.09 -0.47
CA PHE A 420 10.50 -5.43 -0.10
C PHE A 420 10.68 -3.96 0.29
N ASN A 421 9.56 -3.28 0.41
CA ASN A 421 9.43 -1.89 0.88
C ASN A 421 8.82 -1.89 2.28
N ILE A 422 9.34 -1.06 3.19
CA ILE A 422 8.82 -0.94 4.56
C ILE A 422 7.70 0.08 4.71
N GLY A 423 7.38 0.80 3.65
CA GLY A 423 6.29 1.78 3.62
C GLY A 423 6.69 3.15 3.11
N ALA A 424 5.68 3.97 2.87
CA ALA A 424 5.82 5.32 2.34
C ALA A 424 5.30 6.38 3.34
N VAL A 425 5.96 7.52 3.35
CA VAL A 425 5.48 8.75 4.00
C VAL A 425 5.55 9.87 2.96
N SER A 426 4.42 10.51 2.70
CA SER A 426 4.30 11.48 1.62
C SER A 426 4.29 12.92 2.10
N LEU A 427 4.98 13.79 1.36
CA LEU A 427 4.96 15.23 1.49
C LEU A 427 3.73 15.81 0.77
N HIS A 428 3.07 16.78 1.38
CA HIS A 428 2.06 17.59 0.71
C HIS A 428 2.69 18.93 0.31
N LEU A 429 3.30 18.97 -0.87
CA LEU A 429 4.12 20.11 -1.31
C LEU A 429 3.39 21.46 -1.33
N PRO A 430 2.11 21.57 -1.76
CA PRO A 430 1.37 22.83 -1.64
C PRO A 430 1.28 23.39 -0.21
N MET A 431 1.04 22.50 0.79
CA MET A 431 0.99 22.89 2.19
C MET A 431 2.33 23.47 2.69
N ILE A 432 3.44 22.84 2.28
CA ILE A 432 4.80 23.26 2.66
C ILE A 432 5.14 24.62 2.04
N LEU A 433 4.78 24.83 0.77
CA LEU A 433 4.96 26.11 0.10
C LEU A 433 4.10 27.22 0.72
N ALA A 434 2.85 26.93 1.04
CA ALA A 434 1.97 27.89 1.71
C ALA A 434 2.52 28.30 3.09
N LYS A 435 3.06 27.33 3.85
CA LYS A 435 3.71 27.57 5.14
C LYS A 435 4.92 28.48 4.99
N SER A 436 5.81 28.20 4.04
CA SER A 436 7.01 29.02 3.81
C SER A 436 6.66 30.49 3.54
N ARG A 437 5.62 30.72 2.74
CA ARG A 437 5.10 32.07 2.46
C ARG A 437 4.48 32.74 3.68
N GLN A 438 3.68 32.00 4.42
CA GLN A 438 3.04 32.54 5.64
C GLN A 438 4.07 32.94 6.71
N GLU A 439 5.15 32.13 6.85
CA GLU A 439 6.21 32.36 7.82
C GLU A 439 7.33 33.27 7.29
N ASN A 440 7.26 33.69 6.02
CA ASN A 440 8.29 34.46 5.32
C ASN A 440 9.68 33.80 5.44
N ARG A 441 9.71 32.48 5.20
CA ARG A 441 10.92 31.64 5.23
C ARG A 441 11.22 31.08 3.85
N ASP A 442 12.48 30.73 3.61
CA ASP A 442 12.85 30.02 2.40
C ASP A 442 12.11 28.67 2.29
N PHE A 443 11.61 28.36 1.10
CA PHE A 443 10.84 27.14 0.86
C PHE A 443 11.67 25.88 1.14
N PHE A 444 12.93 25.85 0.71
CA PHE A 444 13.78 24.69 0.87
C PHE A 444 14.17 24.44 2.33
N GLU A 445 14.30 25.50 3.15
CA GLU A 445 14.48 25.35 4.61
C GLU A 445 13.25 24.67 5.26
N VAL A 446 12.04 25.08 4.86
CA VAL A 446 10.81 24.48 5.39
C VAL A 446 10.66 23.04 4.88
N LEU A 447 11.02 22.78 3.63
CA LEU A 447 11.02 21.44 3.04
C LEU A 447 11.99 20.51 3.77
N ASP A 448 13.21 20.97 4.06
CA ASP A 448 14.23 20.22 4.80
C ASP A 448 13.73 19.75 6.17
N TYR A 449 12.98 20.59 6.88
CA TYR A 449 12.38 20.21 8.16
C TYR A 449 11.48 18.97 8.02
N TYR A 450 10.61 18.93 7.01
CA TYR A 450 9.70 17.80 6.79
C TYR A 450 10.43 16.57 6.20
N LEU A 451 11.43 16.76 5.36
CA LEU A 451 12.29 15.67 4.89
C LEU A 451 13.03 14.99 6.05
N GLU A 452 13.60 15.77 6.95
CA GLU A 452 14.28 15.26 8.13
C GLU A 452 13.32 14.57 9.10
N LEU A 453 12.09 15.07 9.23
CA LEU A 453 11.05 14.42 10.04
C LEU A 453 10.69 13.03 9.49
N ILE A 454 10.51 12.91 8.19
CA ILE A 454 10.26 11.64 7.50
C ILE A 454 11.46 10.71 7.64
N ARG A 455 12.69 11.21 7.48
CA ARG A 455 13.93 10.45 7.66
C ARG A 455 13.98 9.78 9.04
N LYS A 456 13.78 10.56 10.11
CA LYS A 456 13.78 10.04 11.49
C LYS A 456 12.70 8.98 11.71
N LEU A 457 11.53 9.18 11.12
CA LEU A 457 10.43 8.21 11.18
C LEU A 457 10.80 6.91 10.46
N HIS A 458 11.45 6.98 9.29
CA HIS A 458 11.91 5.80 8.57
C HIS A 458 12.99 5.05 9.34
N ILE A 459 14.00 5.73 9.90
CA ILE A 459 15.06 5.10 10.73
C ILE A 459 14.41 4.34 11.90
N ARG A 460 13.50 4.98 12.63
CA ARG A 460 12.78 4.35 13.73
C ARG A 460 11.96 3.14 13.30
N THR A 461 11.35 3.22 12.10
CA THR A 461 10.61 2.08 11.51
C THR A 461 11.54 0.91 11.20
N TYR A 462 12.70 1.13 10.59
CA TYR A 462 13.71 0.09 10.36
C TYR A 462 14.14 -0.57 11.67
N GLU A 463 14.49 0.23 12.68
CA GLU A 463 14.93 -0.30 13.98
C GLU A 463 13.83 -1.10 14.67
N TYR A 464 12.60 -0.60 14.66
CA TYR A 464 11.47 -1.27 15.29
C TYR A 464 11.11 -2.59 14.58
N LEU A 465 10.96 -2.58 13.25
CA LEU A 465 10.67 -3.80 12.50
C LEU A 465 11.81 -4.83 12.64
N GLY A 466 13.05 -4.38 12.74
CA GLY A 466 14.21 -5.27 12.94
C GLY A 466 14.15 -6.11 14.22
N GLU A 467 13.38 -5.69 15.22
CA GLU A 467 13.18 -6.42 16.46
C GLU A 467 12.10 -7.52 16.36
N LEU A 468 11.31 -7.52 15.29
CA LEU A 468 10.33 -8.58 15.06
C LEU A 468 11.01 -9.92 14.81
N ARG A 469 10.31 -11.01 15.08
CA ARG A 469 10.84 -12.37 14.91
C ARG A 469 10.42 -12.93 13.55
N ALA A 470 11.20 -13.86 13.03
CA ALA A 470 10.93 -14.55 11.75
C ALA A 470 9.57 -15.28 11.76
N SER A 471 9.08 -15.67 12.93
CA SER A 471 7.76 -16.29 13.12
C SER A 471 6.58 -15.42 12.70
N THR A 472 6.77 -14.12 12.46
CA THR A 472 5.70 -13.22 11.96
C THR A 472 5.31 -13.50 10.51
N ASN A 473 6.23 -14.03 9.70
CA ASN A 473 5.94 -14.52 8.34
C ASN A 473 6.96 -15.61 7.97
N PRO A 474 6.76 -16.89 8.37
CA PRO A 474 7.73 -17.95 8.16
C PRO A 474 8.08 -18.19 6.69
N LEU A 475 7.12 -18.14 5.77
CA LEU A 475 7.39 -18.30 4.33
C LEU A 475 8.39 -17.26 3.81
N ALA A 476 8.29 -16.03 4.30
CA ALA A 476 9.19 -14.95 3.90
C ALA A 476 10.56 -15.04 4.57
N TYR A 477 10.59 -15.28 5.90
CA TYR A 477 11.81 -15.16 6.68
C TYR A 477 12.52 -16.48 7.00
N CYS A 478 11.86 -17.63 6.89
CA CYS A 478 12.45 -18.92 7.18
C CYS A 478 12.58 -19.80 5.91
N GLU A 479 11.63 -19.72 5.00
CA GLU A 479 11.56 -20.57 3.80
C GLU A 479 12.09 -19.89 2.51
N GLY A 480 12.76 -18.74 2.64
CA GLY A 480 13.45 -18.08 1.53
C GLY A 480 12.58 -17.20 0.63
N GLY A 481 11.33 -16.91 1.00
CA GLY A 481 10.49 -15.98 0.24
C GLY A 481 11.06 -14.55 0.18
N PHE A 482 11.85 -14.16 1.20
CA PHE A 482 12.67 -12.96 1.15
C PHE A 482 14.15 -13.28 1.06
N TYR A 483 14.91 -12.40 0.40
CA TYR A 483 16.35 -12.51 0.25
C TYR A 483 17.05 -12.52 1.61
N GLY A 484 17.83 -13.57 1.88
CA GLY A 484 18.39 -13.83 3.22
C GLY A 484 17.39 -14.39 4.23
N GLY A 485 16.19 -14.77 3.79
CA GLY A 485 15.10 -15.31 4.60
C GLY A 485 15.20 -16.80 4.89
N HIS A 486 16.36 -17.25 5.40
CA HIS A 486 16.59 -18.60 5.93
C HIS A 486 16.94 -18.54 7.42
N LEU A 487 16.19 -17.71 8.16
CA LEU A 487 16.34 -17.52 9.59
C LEU A 487 15.65 -18.65 10.36
N LYS A 488 16.08 -18.85 11.60
CA LYS A 488 15.32 -19.67 12.54
C LYS A 488 14.07 -18.91 13.00
N ILE A 489 13.01 -19.61 13.31
CA ILE A 489 11.70 -19.04 13.63
C ILE A 489 11.70 -17.99 14.75
N HIS A 490 12.66 -18.08 15.69
CA HIS A 490 12.80 -17.14 16.80
C HIS A 490 13.84 -16.04 16.56
N ASP A 491 14.56 -16.06 15.45
CA ASP A 491 15.55 -15.04 15.12
C ASP A 491 14.87 -13.70 14.81
N LYS A 492 15.58 -12.60 15.06
CA LYS A 492 15.13 -11.26 14.66
C LYS A 492 15.32 -11.07 13.16
N ILE A 493 14.39 -10.36 12.50
CA ILE A 493 14.43 -10.14 11.06
C ILE A 493 15.38 -9.02 10.62
N LYS A 494 16.05 -8.34 11.54
CA LYS A 494 16.96 -7.22 11.25
C LYS A 494 17.97 -7.48 10.12
N PRO A 495 18.59 -8.67 9.98
CA PRO A 495 19.49 -8.95 8.86
C PRO A 495 18.84 -8.90 7.49
N VAL A 496 17.56 -9.23 7.38
CA VAL A 496 16.78 -9.22 6.12
C VAL A 496 16.41 -7.78 5.73
N LEU A 497 16.23 -6.88 6.71
CA LEU A 497 15.85 -5.49 6.48
C LEU A 497 16.93 -4.64 5.80
N LYS A 498 18.20 -5.06 5.79
CA LYS A 498 19.31 -4.31 5.18
C LYS A 498 19.12 -4.00 3.70
N SER A 499 18.36 -4.83 2.99
CA SER A 499 18.04 -4.67 1.58
C SER A 499 16.65 -4.04 1.31
N ALA A 500 15.90 -3.73 2.38
CA ALA A 500 14.58 -3.11 2.26
C ALA A 500 14.68 -1.63 1.87
N THR A 501 13.67 -1.13 1.17
CA THR A 501 13.57 0.28 0.76
C THR A 501 12.47 0.99 1.55
N ALA A 502 12.72 2.22 2.00
CA ALA A 502 11.70 3.14 2.52
C ALA A 502 11.43 4.26 1.52
N SER A 503 10.20 4.75 1.44
CA SER A 503 9.79 5.69 0.40
C SER A 503 9.43 7.06 0.95
N PHE A 504 10.04 8.10 0.34
CA PHE A 504 9.63 9.50 0.48
C PHE A 504 8.63 9.80 -0.63
N GLY A 505 7.36 9.93 -0.29
CA GLY A 505 6.29 10.17 -1.26
C GLY A 505 6.12 11.65 -1.58
N ILE A 506 5.65 11.93 -2.80
CA ILE A 506 5.22 13.25 -3.21
C ILE A 506 3.79 13.23 -3.74
N THR A 507 3.04 14.29 -3.51
CA THR A 507 1.67 14.48 -4.00
C THR A 507 1.46 15.89 -4.48
N ALA A 508 0.41 16.10 -5.27
CA ALA A 508 -0.10 17.40 -5.67
C ALA A 508 0.94 18.32 -6.33
N LEU A 509 1.80 17.75 -7.18
CA LEU A 509 2.88 18.52 -7.82
C LEU A 509 2.33 19.58 -8.80
N ASN A 510 1.17 19.31 -9.44
CA ASN A 510 0.49 20.28 -10.27
C ASN A 510 -0.01 21.48 -9.45
N GLU A 511 -0.69 21.25 -8.35
CA GLU A 511 -1.18 22.28 -7.44
C GLU A 511 -0.03 23.04 -6.75
N PHE A 512 1.09 22.39 -6.52
CA PHE A 512 2.31 23.01 -6.06
C PHE A 512 2.85 24.05 -7.06
N GLN A 513 2.93 23.68 -8.34
CA GLN A 513 3.34 24.59 -9.41
C GLN A 513 2.33 25.73 -9.59
N GLN A 514 1.02 25.43 -9.54
CA GLN A 514 -0.06 26.42 -9.59
C GLN A 514 0.05 27.43 -8.43
N LEU A 515 0.28 26.95 -7.22
CA LEU A 515 0.48 27.82 -6.07
C LEU A 515 1.71 28.69 -6.22
N TYR A 516 2.77 28.17 -6.84
CA TYR A 516 4.03 28.91 -7.01
C TYR A 516 3.88 30.11 -7.94
N ASN A 517 3.34 29.94 -9.15
CA ASN A 517 3.33 30.98 -10.18
C ASN A 517 2.03 31.04 -11.02
N LYS A 518 0.96 30.40 -10.57
CA LYS A 518 -0.37 30.35 -11.23
C LYS A 518 -0.34 29.66 -12.61
N LYS A 519 0.59 28.74 -12.84
CA LYS A 519 0.68 27.94 -14.04
C LYS A 519 0.61 26.46 -13.69
N SER A 520 -0.07 25.66 -14.54
CA SER A 520 -0.12 24.21 -14.41
C SER A 520 1.22 23.56 -14.80
N LEU A 521 1.37 22.27 -14.54
CA LEU A 521 2.52 21.50 -15.03
C LEU A 521 2.58 21.45 -16.55
N VAL A 522 1.47 21.60 -17.25
CA VAL A 522 1.40 21.67 -18.71
C VAL A 522 2.02 22.97 -19.22
N GLU A 523 1.71 24.08 -18.55
CA GLU A 523 2.17 25.42 -18.93
C GLU A 523 3.63 25.71 -18.49
N ASP A 524 3.99 25.20 -17.32
CA ASP A 524 5.31 25.37 -16.72
C ASP A 524 5.56 24.24 -15.71
N GLY A 525 6.75 23.78 -15.56
CA GLY A 525 7.10 22.75 -14.57
C GLY A 525 8.46 23.00 -13.96
N ALA A 526 9.07 24.16 -14.24
CA ALA A 526 10.45 24.43 -13.86
C ALA A 526 10.69 24.38 -12.35
N PHE A 527 9.78 24.97 -11.56
CA PHE A 527 9.92 24.95 -10.10
C PHE A 527 9.63 23.55 -9.51
N ALA A 528 8.66 22.83 -10.08
CA ALA A 528 8.39 21.45 -9.73
C ALA A 528 9.60 20.55 -9.98
N ILE A 529 10.24 20.65 -11.15
CA ILE A 529 11.48 19.90 -11.49
C ILE A 529 12.59 20.24 -10.50
N LYS A 530 12.87 21.53 -10.28
CA LYS A 530 13.90 21.99 -9.33
C LYS A 530 13.67 21.41 -7.93
N THR A 531 12.41 21.38 -7.47
CA THR A 531 12.05 20.82 -6.17
C THR A 531 12.28 19.32 -6.13
N MET A 532 11.91 18.60 -7.16
CA MET A 532 12.13 17.15 -7.25
C MET A 532 13.63 16.79 -7.31
N GLU A 533 14.43 17.56 -8.02
CA GLU A 533 15.89 17.41 -8.04
C GLU A 533 16.49 17.66 -6.66
N TYR A 534 16.02 18.69 -5.94
CA TYR A 534 16.44 18.98 -4.59
C TYR A 534 16.10 17.84 -3.61
N ILE A 535 14.86 17.31 -3.68
CA ILE A 535 14.46 16.16 -2.85
C ILE A 535 15.35 14.95 -3.16
N ASN A 536 15.66 14.67 -4.44
CA ASN A 536 16.57 13.58 -4.83
C ASN A 536 17.97 13.76 -4.23
N MET A 537 18.50 14.96 -4.28
CA MET A 537 19.80 15.29 -3.68
C MET A 537 19.78 14.96 -2.17
N LYS A 538 18.79 15.47 -1.43
CA LYS A 538 18.65 15.25 0.01
C LYS A 538 18.46 13.77 0.37
N VAL A 539 17.60 13.06 -0.34
CA VAL A 539 17.37 11.63 -0.11
C VAL A 539 18.64 10.80 -0.38
N ASN A 540 19.45 11.20 -1.37
CA ASN A 540 20.74 10.54 -1.62
C ASN A 540 21.79 10.86 -0.55
N GLU A 541 21.78 12.05 0.05
CA GLU A 541 22.58 12.37 1.24
C GLU A 541 22.17 11.47 2.41
N PHE A 542 20.90 11.37 2.71
CA PHE A 542 20.36 10.52 3.78
C PHE A 542 20.76 9.05 3.62
N LYS A 543 20.70 8.50 2.39
CA LYS A 543 21.17 7.12 2.13
C LYS A 543 22.62 6.91 2.53
N LYS A 544 23.49 7.86 2.21
CA LYS A 544 24.93 7.78 2.54
C LYS A 544 25.18 7.87 4.03
N GLU A 545 24.43 8.75 4.72
CA GLU A 545 24.62 8.98 6.16
C GLU A 545 24.07 7.84 7.01
N ASP A 546 22.88 7.33 6.65
CA ASP A 546 22.16 6.37 7.50
C ASP A 546 22.49 4.90 7.17
N GLY A 547 22.99 4.62 5.96
CA GLY A 547 23.18 3.26 5.49
C GLY A 547 21.88 2.51 5.18
N TYR A 548 20.74 3.20 5.09
CA TYR A 548 19.44 2.66 4.68
C TYR A 548 19.11 3.01 3.23
N LEU A 549 18.28 2.18 2.58
CA LEU A 549 17.81 2.44 1.23
C LEU A 549 16.56 3.31 1.26
N TYR A 550 16.65 4.47 0.62
CA TYR A 550 15.54 5.38 0.42
C TYR A 550 15.25 5.58 -1.05
N ALA A 551 14.01 5.88 -1.40
CA ALA A 551 13.62 6.20 -2.77
C ALA A 551 12.48 7.22 -2.79
N ILE A 552 12.37 7.99 -3.86
CA ILE A 552 11.26 8.93 -4.05
C ILE A 552 10.11 8.21 -4.74
N TYR A 553 8.93 8.32 -4.14
CA TYR A 553 7.71 7.65 -4.53
C TYR A 553 6.68 8.64 -5.05
N GLY A 554 6.33 8.53 -6.33
CA GLY A 554 5.17 9.20 -6.88
C GLY A 554 3.89 8.61 -6.30
N THR A 555 3.41 9.22 -5.24
CA THR A 555 2.30 8.68 -4.44
C THR A 555 1.01 8.57 -5.25
N PRO A 556 0.32 7.42 -5.26
CA PRO A 556 -0.95 7.25 -5.97
C PRO A 556 -2.07 8.15 -5.43
N ALA A 557 -1.98 8.57 -4.18
CA ALA A 557 -2.87 9.51 -3.51
C ALA A 557 -4.38 9.20 -3.56
N GLU A 558 -4.81 8.11 -4.08
CA GLU A 558 -6.18 7.58 -4.14
C GLU A 558 -7.26 8.48 -3.49
N ASN A 559 -7.81 8.06 -2.35
CA ASN A 559 -8.75 8.87 -1.57
C ASN A 559 -8.08 10.03 -0.80
N LEU A 560 -6.75 10.02 -0.66
CA LEU A 560 -5.97 11.10 -0.05
C LEU A 560 -6.10 12.42 -0.82
N CYS A 561 -6.33 12.39 -2.14
CA CYS A 561 -6.52 13.58 -2.97
C CYS A 561 -7.58 14.55 -2.40
N GLY A 562 -8.71 14.00 -1.95
CA GLY A 562 -9.79 14.79 -1.34
C GLY A 562 -9.45 15.27 0.07
N VAL A 563 -8.79 14.43 0.86
CA VAL A 563 -8.35 14.78 2.23
C VAL A 563 -7.37 15.95 2.19
N GLN A 564 -6.43 15.95 1.27
CA GLN A 564 -5.42 17.00 1.14
C GLN A 564 -6.03 18.36 0.77
N VAL A 565 -7.03 18.39 -0.10
CA VAL A 565 -7.78 19.62 -0.40
C VAL A 565 -8.43 20.18 0.87
N GLN A 566 -9.09 19.34 1.67
CA GLN A 566 -9.76 19.79 2.89
C GLN A 566 -8.77 20.29 3.93
N GLN A 567 -7.62 19.63 4.08
CA GLN A 567 -6.55 20.08 4.97
C GLN A 567 -5.99 21.44 4.54
N PHE A 568 -5.77 21.65 3.24
CA PHE A 568 -5.30 22.91 2.69
C PHE A 568 -6.32 24.02 2.94
N ARG A 569 -7.60 23.81 2.59
CA ARG A 569 -8.69 24.78 2.81
C ARG A 569 -8.81 25.21 4.26
N LYS A 570 -8.74 24.26 5.18
CA LYS A 570 -8.86 24.52 6.61
C LYS A 570 -7.79 25.50 7.12
N LYS A 571 -6.59 25.46 6.55
CA LYS A 571 -5.46 26.26 7.05
C LYS A 571 -5.17 27.51 6.22
N TYR A 572 -5.30 27.41 4.90
CA TYR A 572 -4.90 28.49 3.97
C TYR A 572 -6.07 29.02 3.13
N GLY A 573 -7.26 28.48 3.31
CA GLY A 573 -8.45 28.93 2.57
C GLY A 573 -8.53 28.33 1.17
N ILE A 574 -9.44 28.90 0.36
CA ILE A 574 -9.67 28.51 -1.02
C ILE A 574 -8.74 29.32 -1.92
N VAL A 575 -7.92 28.61 -2.69
CA VAL A 575 -6.99 29.18 -3.68
C VAL A 575 -7.32 28.60 -5.03
N GLU A 576 -7.48 29.47 -6.02
CA GLU A 576 -7.81 29.11 -7.41
C GLU A 576 -6.79 28.10 -7.99
N ASN A 577 -7.28 27.05 -8.62
CA ASN A 577 -6.53 25.93 -9.21
C ASN A 577 -5.62 25.16 -8.21
N VAL A 578 -5.79 25.37 -6.92
CA VAL A 578 -5.04 24.67 -5.86
C VAL A 578 -6.01 23.95 -4.92
N SER A 579 -6.98 24.65 -4.36
CA SER A 579 -7.90 24.11 -3.36
C SER A 579 -9.38 24.44 -3.62
N ASP A 580 -9.71 25.03 -4.75
CA ASP A 580 -11.09 25.31 -5.19
C ASP A 580 -11.81 24.09 -5.77
N ARG A 581 -11.08 22.99 -5.99
CA ARG A 581 -11.58 21.71 -6.55
C ARG A 581 -11.80 20.67 -5.46
N ALA A 582 -12.53 19.59 -5.76
CA ALA A 582 -12.83 18.53 -4.80
C ALA A 582 -11.61 17.66 -4.44
N TYR A 583 -10.56 17.66 -5.26
CA TYR A 583 -9.37 16.83 -5.14
C TYR A 583 -8.14 17.56 -5.68
N VAL A 584 -6.94 17.09 -5.30
CA VAL A 584 -5.64 17.46 -5.89
C VAL A 584 -5.15 16.36 -6.82
N SER A 585 -4.21 16.68 -7.71
CA SER A 585 -3.53 15.72 -8.56
C SER A 585 -2.67 14.76 -7.74
N ASN A 586 -2.54 13.52 -8.20
CA ASN A 586 -1.62 12.59 -7.56
C ASN A 586 -0.21 12.68 -8.15
N SER A 587 0.82 12.37 -7.35
CA SER A 587 2.18 12.25 -7.83
C SER A 587 2.65 13.48 -8.62
N PHE A 588 3.30 13.24 -9.76
CA PHE A 588 3.77 14.23 -10.74
C PHE A 588 2.84 14.38 -11.95
N HIS A 589 1.65 13.81 -11.90
CA HIS A 589 0.70 13.89 -13.00
C HIS A 589 0.11 15.30 -13.14
N CYS A 590 -0.20 15.70 -14.38
CA CYS A 590 -1.00 16.90 -14.61
C CYS A 590 -2.41 16.72 -14.02
N HIS A 591 -3.16 17.81 -13.91
CA HIS A 591 -4.55 17.71 -13.46
C HIS A 591 -5.39 16.94 -14.50
N VAL A 592 -6.31 16.09 -14.04
CA VAL A 592 -7.12 15.21 -14.92
C VAL A 592 -7.99 15.97 -15.91
N THR A 593 -8.29 17.24 -15.63
CA THR A 593 -9.09 18.13 -16.51
C THR A 593 -8.27 18.80 -17.62
N GLU A 594 -6.96 18.63 -17.64
CA GLU A 594 -6.11 19.14 -18.72
C GLU A 594 -6.52 18.50 -20.06
N ASP A 595 -6.73 19.33 -21.09
CA ASP A 595 -7.16 18.89 -22.40
C ASP A 595 -5.95 18.71 -23.31
N ILE A 596 -5.19 17.65 -23.05
CA ILE A 596 -3.99 17.26 -23.79
C ILE A 596 -4.15 15.85 -24.33
N THR A 597 -3.47 15.59 -25.44
CA THR A 597 -3.44 14.27 -26.06
C THR A 597 -2.63 13.27 -25.22
N PRO A 598 -2.85 11.96 -25.39
CA PRO A 598 -2.01 10.93 -24.76
C PRO A 598 -0.50 11.11 -25.03
N ILE A 599 -0.14 11.55 -26.24
CA ILE A 599 1.25 11.81 -26.65
C ILE A 599 1.83 12.98 -25.85
N GLU A 600 1.13 14.11 -25.79
CA GLU A 600 1.53 15.28 -25.00
C GLU A 600 1.68 14.97 -23.53
N LYS A 601 0.78 14.13 -22.98
CA LYS A 601 0.87 13.70 -21.59
C LYS A 601 2.10 12.83 -21.34
N GLN A 602 2.41 11.88 -22.22
CA GLN A 602 3.63 11.08 -22.12
C GLN A 602 4.88 11.98 -22.18
N ASP A 603 4.93 12.98 -23.09
CA ASP A 603 6.05 13.93 -23.18
C ASP A 603 6.17 14.80 -21.94
N LEU A 604 5.06 15.30 -21.41
CA LEU A 604 5.01 16.09 -20.18
C LEU A 604 5.61 15.33 -19.00
N GLU A 605 5.13 14.12 -18.75
CA GLU A 605 5.47 13.36 -17.57
C GLU A 605 6.84 12.69 -17.65
N ASN A 606 7.39 12.53 -18.86
CA ASN A 606 8.77 12.09 -19.08
C ASN A 606 9.80 12.98 -18.37
N ARG A 607 9.51 14.28 -18.22
CA ARG A 607 10.40 15.23 -17.51
C ARG A 607 10.58 14.89 -16.02
N PHE A 608 9.61 14.18 -15.41
CA PHE A 608 9.61 13.79 -13.99
C PHE A 608 10.00 12.33 -13.80
N TRP A 609 10.08 11.55 -14.90
CA TRP A 609 10.15 10.10 -14.85
C TRP A 609 11.32 9.57 -14.04
N ASP A 610 12.53 10.09 -14.28
CA ASP A 610 13.74 9.66 -13.57
C ASP A 610 13.89 10.28 -12.17
N LEU A 611 13.01 11.22 -11.82
CA LEU A 611 13.00 11.86 -10.50
C LEU A 611 12.19 11.08 -9.47
N CYS A 612 11.44 10.04 -9.87
CA CYS A 612 10.59 9.21 -9.00
C CYS A 612 10.94 7.72 -9.08
N ASN A 613 12.21 7.36 -8.87
CA ASN A 613 12.68 5.98 -9.02
C ASN A 613 12.20 4.99 -7.93
N GLY A 614 11.57 5.46 -6.87
CA GLY A 614 10.93 4.61 -5.85
C GLY A 614 9.49 4.23 -6.15
N GLY A 615 8.88 4.84 -7.17
CA GLY A 615 7.54 4.49 -7.58
C GLY A 615 6.98 5.45 -8.61
N LYS A 616 6.54 4.91 -9.73
CA LYS A 616 6.00 5.66 -10.86
C LYS A 616 5.20 4.75 -11.78
N ILE A 617 4.21 5.31 -12.44
CA ILE A 617 3.46 4.71 -13.53
C ILE A 617 2.94 5.83 -14.42
N GLN A 618 3.00 5.63 -15.72
CA GLN A 618 2.31 6.47 -16.68
C GLN A 618 0.99 5.81 -17.03
N TYR A 619 -0.08 6.56 -17.07
CA TYR A 619 -1.36 6.12 -17.60
C TYR A 619 -2.08 7.28 -18.27
N VAL A 620 -2.68 6.97 -19.41
CA VAL A 620 -3.40 7.94 -20.24
C VAL A 620 -4.78 7.39 -20.57
N LYS A 621 -5.75 8.26 -20.69
CA LYS A 621 -7.06 7.89 -21.21
C LYS A 621 -6.95 7.69 -22.71
N TYR A 622 -7.39 6.51 -23.16
CA TYR A 622 -7.41 6.18 -24.58
C TYR A 622 -8.81 6.53 -25.15
N PRO A 623 -8.98 7.66 -25.85
CA PRO A 623 -10.29 8.09 -26.36
C PRO A 623 -10.71 7.36 -27.64
N ILE A 624 -10.31 6.13 -27.83
CA ILE A 624 -10.29 5.42 -29.11
C ILE A 624 -11.13 4.15 -29.15
N ASN A 625 -12.17 4.07 -28.31
CA ASN A 625 -13.23 3.07 -28.39
C ASN A 625 -12.78 1.67 -28.89
N TYR A 626 -11.88 1.00 -28.14
CA TYR A 626 -11.37 -0.33 -28.49
C TYR A 626 -10.49 -0.41 -29.75
N ASN A 627 -9.99 0.70 -30.28
CA ASN A 627 -9.10 0.69 -31.44
C ASN A 627 -7.74 0.06 -31.08
N LYS A 628 -7.59 -1.21 -31.46
CA LYS A 628 -6.39 -2.02 -31.15
C LYS A 628 -5.10 -1.39 -31.67
N GLU A 629 -5.09 -0.87 -32.91
CA GLU A 629 -3.87 -0.32 -33.53
C GLU A 629 -3.43 0.98 -32.86
N ALA A 630 -4.37 1.80 -32.43
CA ALA A 630 -4.03 3.01 -31.68
C ALA A 630 -3.50 2.69 -30.28
N ILE A 631 -4.07 1.71 -29.55
CA ILE A 631 -3.55 1.21 -28.28
C ILE A 631 -2.14 0.68 -28.46
N LYS A 632 -1.93 -0.16 -29.48
CA LYS A 632 -0.63 -0.73 -29.84
C LYS A 632 0.43 0.34 -30.09
N SER A 633 0.09 1.39 -30.85
CA SER A 633 1.00 2.48 -31.18
C SER A 633 1.40 3.30 -29.94
N LEU A 634 0.43 3.61 -29.07
CA LEU A 634 0.71 4.35 -27.82
C LEU A 634 1.50 3.52 -26.82
N VAL A 635 1.23 2.22 -26.70
CA VAL A 635 2.02 1.31 -25.86
C VAL A 635 3.44 1.22 -26.36
N ARG A 636 3.67 1.02 -27.68
CA ARG A 636 5.03 0.99 -28.25
C ARG A 636 5.79 2.28 -27.97
N ARG A 637 5.15 3.45 -28.16
CA ARG A 637 5.77 4.73 -27.85
C ARG A 637 6.18 4.81 -26.36
N ALA A 638 5.31 4.39 -25.46
CA ALA A 638 5.61 4.35 -24.02
C ALA A 638 6.81 3.43 -23.74
N MET A 639 6.88 2.28 -24.39
CA MET A 639 8.01 1.35 -24.26
C MET A 639 9.32 1.95 -24.75
N ASP A 640 9.30 2.62 -25.90
CA ASP A 640 10.48 3.35 -26.44
C ASP A 640 10.97 4.45 -25.49
N MET A 641 10.06 5.07 -24.73
CA MET A 641 10.37 6.06 -23.70
C MET A 641 10.91 5.47 -22.39
N GLY A 642 10.84 4.15 -22.22
CA GLY A 642 11.27 3.48 -20.98
C GLY A 642 10.22 3.50 -19.86
N PHE A 643 8.95 3.63 -20.18
CA PHE A 643 7.87 3.76 -19.20
C PHE A 643 7.39 2.45 -18.61
N TYR A 644 6.73 2.59 -17.48
CA TYR A 644 5.75 1.67 -16.93
C TYR A 644 4.39 2.27 -17.25
N GLU A 645 3.67 1.68 -18.19
CA GLU A 645 2.48 2.27 -18.83
C GLU A 645 1.23 1.48 -18.49
N GLY A 646 0.16 2.17 -18.10
CA GLY A 646 -1.16 1.60 -17.92
C GLY A 646 -2.18 2.13 -18.93
N VAL A 647 -2.90 1.24 -19.59
CA VAL A 647 -4.03 1.59 -20.44
C VAL A 647 -5.20 2.00 -19.56
N ASN A 648 -5.81 3.15 -19.81
CA ASN A 648 -6.97 3.63 -19.08
C ASN A 648 -8.18 3.79 -20.01
N LEU A 649 -9.20 3.00 -19.73
CA LEU A 649 -10.55 3.04 -20.29
C LEU A 649 -11.52 3.14 -19.11
N SER A 650 -12.81 3.28 -19.32
CA SER A 650 -13.81 3.12 -18.26
C SER A 650 -14.74 2.00 -18.69
N LEU A 651 -14.56 0.81 -18.14
CA LEU A 651 -15.34 -0.37 -18.52
C LEU A 651 -16.64 -0.42 -17.73
N ALA A 652 -17.76 -0.62 -18.41
CA ALA A 652 -19.06 -0.74 -17.76
C ALA A 652 -19.84 -1.96 -18.29
N TYR A 653 -20.49 -2.65 -17.38
CA TYR A 653 -21.23 -3.89 -17.61
C TYR A 653 -22.62 -3.79 -16.99
N CYS A 654 -23.65 -4.11 -17.76
CA CYS A 654 -25.00 -4.19 -17.23
C CYS A 654 -25.20 -5.54 -16.53
N ASP A 655 -25.50 -5.51 -15.23
CA ASP A 655 -25.72 -6.72 -14.43
C ASP A 655 -27.04 -7.43 -14.75
N ASP A 656 -27.99 -6.74 -15.42
CA ASP A 656 -29.29 -7.30 -15.77
C ASP A 656 -29.31 -7.98 -17.14
N CYS A 657 -28.73 -7.36 -18.19
CA CYS A 657 -28.78 -7.93 -19.55
C CYS A 657 -27.42 -8.38 -20.11
N GLY A 658 -26.30 -8.11 -19.40
CA GLY A 658 -24.95 -8.49 -19.81
C GLY A 658 -24.33 -7.57 -20.88
N HIS A 659 -25.00 -6.47 -21.29
CA HIS A 659 -24.41 -5.52 -22.24
C HIS A 659 -23.19 -4.85 -21.66
N GLU A 660 -22.14 -4.71 -22.48
CA GLU A 660 -20.89 -4.04 -22.13
C GLU A 660 -20.64 -2.83 -23.03
N GLU A 661 -20.19 -1.72 -22.44
CA GLU A 661 -19.85 -0.50 -23.16
C GLU A 661 -18.89 0.36 -22.33
N LEU A 662 -18.11 1.23 -23.00
CA LEU A 662 -17.27 2.20 -22.30
C LEU A 662 -18.10 3.33 -21.69
N SER A 663 -17.77 3.71 -20.45
CA SER A 663 -18.31 4.90 -19.76
C SER A 663 -19.85 4.97 -19.66
N MET A 664 -20.53 3.85 -19.73
CA MET A 664 -21.98 3.75 -19.64
C MET A 664 -22.47 4.09 -18.21
N ASP A 665 -23.47 4.94 -18.07
CA ASP A 665 -24.15 5.25 -16.79
C ASP A 665 -25.57 4.69 -16.70
N VAL A 666 -26.19 4.42 -17.84
CA VAL A 666 -27.47 3.73 -18.01
C VAL A 666 -27.32 2.78 -19.19
N CYS A 667 -27.76 1.55 -19.03
CA CYS A 667 -27.67 0.57 -20.11
C CYS A 667 -28.52 1.01 -21.33
N PRO A 668 -27.92 1.17 -22.51
CA PRO A 668 -28.65 1.59 -23.69
C PRO A 668 -29.59 0.50 -24.24
N VAL A 669 -29.38 -0.76 -23.84
CA VAL A 669 -30.19 -1.92 -24.32
C VAL A 669 -31.42 -2.13 -23.47
N CYS A 670 -31.31 -2.09 -22.12
CA CYS A 670 -32.44 -2.41 -21.24
C CYS A 670 -32.83 -1.26 -20.29
N GLY A 671 -32.16 -0.10 -20.36
CA GLY A 671 -32.44 1.05 -19.51
C GLY A 671 -32.06 0.90 -18.04
N SER A 672 -31.36 -0.18 -17.67
CA SER A 672 -30.98 -0.44 -16.28
C SER A 672 -29.87 0.48 -15.80
N LYS A 673 -29.92 0.83 -14.51
CA LYS A 673 -28.83 1.48 -13.75
C LYS A 673 -28.05 0.50 -12.87
N ASN A 674 -28.41 -0.79 -12.88
CA ASN A 674 -27.72 -1.84 -12.17
C ASN A 674 -26.44 -2.21 -12.94
N LEU A 675 -25.40 -1.41 -12.74
CA LEU A 675 -24.14 -1.50 -13.47
C LEU A 675 -22.98 -1.85 -12.55
N THR A 676 -22.09 -2.66 -13.06
CA THR A 676 -20.72 -2.83 -12.54
C THR A 676 -19.77 -2.03 -13.43
N LYS A 677 -18.98 -1.14 -12.84
CA LYS A 677 -17.96 -0.34 -13.55
C LYS A 677 -16.58 -0.63 -12.99
N ILE A 678 -15.60 -0.73 -13.89
CA ILE A 678 -14.19 -0.89 -13.56
C ILE A 678 -13.45 0.33 -14.08
N ASP A 679 -12.77 1.03 -13.18
CA ASP A 679 -11.96 2.20 -13.48
C ASP A 679 -10.55 2.03 -12.91
N ARG A 680 -9.59 2.75 -13.49
CA ARG A 680 -8.23 2.79 -12.96
C ARG A 680 -8.15 3.70 -11.72
N MET A 681 -7.65 3.13 -10.62
CA MET A 681 -7.39 3.84 -9.36
C MET A 681 -5.94 4.31 -9.27
N ASN A 682 -5.40 4.83 -10.35
CA ASN A 682 -4.00 5.19 -10.53
C ASN A 682 -3.15 3.97 -10.96
N GLY A 683 -2.49 3.28 -10.07
CA GLY A 683 -1.62 2.15 -10.40
C GLY A 683 -2.29 0.78 -10.50
N TYR A 684 -3.58 0.67 -10.29
CA TYR A 684 -4.36 -0.58 -10.35
C TYR A 684 -5.81 -0.31 -10.74
N LEU A 685 -6.57 -1.38 -10.99
CA LEU A 685 -7.99 -1.32 -11.31
C LEU A 685 -8.83 -1.61 -10.07
N SER A 686 -9.98 -0.95 -9.98
CA SER A 686 -10.97 -1.22 -8.94
C SER A 686 -12.38 -1.11 -9.47
N TYR A 687 -13.33 -1.69 -8.74
CA TYR A 687 -14.74 -1.46 -8.99
C TYR A 687 -15.11 -0.06 -8.49
N SER A 688 -15.30 0.88 -9.41
CA SER A 688 -15.88 2.20 -9.10
C SER A 688 -17.36 2.09 -8.79
N ARG A 689 -18.04 1.11 -9.37
CA ARG A 689 -19.44 0.79 -9.09
C ARG A 689 -19.66 -0.72 -9.11
N VAL A 690 -20.47 -1.23 -8.19
CA VAL A 690 -20.88 -2.63 -8.11
C VAL A 690 -22.39 -2.68 -7.87
N LYS A 691 -23.13 -3.28 -8.80
CA LYS A 691 -24.60 -3.37 -8.72
C LYS A 691 -25.27 -2.01 -8.46
N GLY A 692 -24.77 -0.97 -9.13
CA GLY A 692 -25.27 0.39 -9.00
C GLY A 692 -24.76 1.20 -7.81
N ASP A 693 -24.07 0.59 -6.85
CA ASP A 693 -23.48 1.27 -5.68
C ASP A 693 -21.97 1.52 -5.85
N THR A 694 -21.43 2.54 -5.16
CA THR A 694 -20.00 2.91 -5.23
C THR A 694 -19.25 2.59 -3.93
N ARG A 695 -18.01 2.10 -4.08
CA ARG A 695 -17.04 1.91 -2.98
C ARG A 695 -16.09 3.09 -2.83
N LEU A 696 -16.20 4.11 -3.67
CA LEU A 696 -15.32 5.28 -3.69
C LEU A 696 -15.95 6.46 -2.96
N ASN A 697 -15.10 7.35 -2.43
CA ASN A 697 -15.56 8.61 -1.88
C ASN A 697 -15.92 9.61 -2.98
N ASP A 698 -16.62 10.70 -2.62
CA ASP A 698 -17.13 11.70 -3.57
C ASP A 698 -16.00 12.41 -4.34
N ALA A 699 -14.87 12.68 -3.69
CA ALA A 699 -13.72 13.32 -4.32
C ALA A 699 -13.11 12.44 -5.42
N LYS A 700 -12.99 11.12 -5.18
CA LYS A 700 -12.47 10.19 -6.18
C LYS A 700 -13.46 9.92 -7.30
N MET A 701 -14.76 9.91 -7.00
CA MET A 701 -15.80 9.83 -8.03
C MET A 701 -15.80 11.07 -8.93
N ALA A 702 -15.63 12.26 -8.37
CA ALA A 702 -15.49 13.50 -9.13
C ALA A 702 -14.24 13.47 -10.03
N GLU A 703 -13.10 13.03 -9.49
CA GLU A 703 -11.85 12.91 -10.26
C GLU A 703 -12.00 11.98 -11.47
N ILE A 704 -12.64 10.81 -11.30
CA ILE A 704 -12.89 9.86 -12.41
C ILE A 704 -13.83 10.48 -13.45
N ALA A 705 -14.88 11.17 -13.01
CA ALA A 705 -15.87 11.78 -13.91
C ALA A 705 -15.29 12.93 -14.75
N GLU A 706 -14.31 13.65 -14.20
CA GLU A 706 -13.69 14.83 -14.84
C GLU A 706 -12.46 14.48 -15.71
N ARG A 707 -12.06 13.22 -15.79
CA ARG A 707 -10.88 12.77 -16.55
C ARG A 707 -10.99 13.10 -18.04
N LYS A 708 -10.09 13.92 -18.55
CA LYS A 708 -9.89 14.18 -19.98
C LYS A 708 -8.62 13.50 -20.50
N SER A 709 -7.49 13.70 -19.81
CA SER A 709 -6.18 13.21 -20.22
C SER A 709 -5.72 11.93 -19.50
N MET A 710 -6.35 11.55 -18.40
CA MET A 710 -5.97 10.38 -17.60
C MET A 710 -6.98 9.25 -17.68
#